data_138af02143b483b1b3ba50f5de326f07
#
_entry.id   138af02143b483b1b3ba50f5de326f07
#
_cell.length_a   1.000
_cell.length_b   1.000
_cell.length_c   1.000
_cell.angle_alpha   90.00
_cell.angle_beta   90.00
_cell.angle_gamma   90.00
#
_symmetry.space_group_name_H-M   'P 1'
#
loop_
_entity.id
_entity.type
_entity.pdbx_description
1 polymer ?
#
loop_
_entity_poly.entity_id
_entity_poly.type
_entity_poly.pdbx_seq_one_letter_code
_entity_poly.pdbx_strand_id
1 'polypeptide(L)'
;MTRPSKNPTIADLYLAFRQAKTALYFEKRGVGLLKIAEYEQKLPINLKALKARVASGKWFDQIEIGETWIVPKKLRETDDIGDDVVRIGVPKKATTGRHLDIQLRLSPHPDFAIVEVLYLWRFGGILDALLSKKEVLGYRLDIREQQVIPHRRWLFEYWPRQYQAFRSAPLEAAKTALNDGKPTLIMSADLASFYDTVDPSFMLSEALLAELEKHGASKEDIAEYKRATASLLKAYARCQKVASSRAALPINVGVPIGALTSRVVANLSLAPLDRHIAAQPGILCYRRYVDDLVIVAHSPEGDEGLMATTHRFLPMLPGDDTVLRLDVNALDREGSEFQLQKAKVRVHHLAGVPGTDFVEAVASDFAKAVSERRAFVDSSTLVGDGVTHLIRAGEAEGSPLRVLREADRARLERFALSTSLSSLERVSSLIGHDEARNLVRGSLERVGRVLDAEDNWVADLDVSLRLLKLAISTGDWESAQELLGRMDRVWGTDEALRASTLCLHYRNREIKPGNKSPWTWLRNYLHERRIEAISSALPIGMDAAQIATKFPGGLRVRTKEVKATVLRRRAEQLASADLRARDREDDALLNSHDVDFDGDWLRADVKADAELSARLAAIDEFVQRCKELGDRPWLMPAARLFLCTRPPSYFDIARRWLYRVEKEGFAPDVFEQLLAIVNAVRGTEYSDAVGKVIDHSTVSIESFWGAEPRRGSATPLAPRIILGNLSVNDKAWEVAATRTGHAPFNAPMLTLDRLQRVANILDRTTRVAHGHVSAVLVLPELSLPRRWFRSVSNHVVRLERFGLVTGLEYIHDPKNTYVSNQVFAVLPGPFASAATWPWTKRLPAREEGRQLAKLKPSVSFPPPPSS
;
A
#
# COMPACT_ATOMS: atom_id res chain seq x y z
N MET A 1 2.77 24.17 18.47
CA MET A 1 3.67 23.04 18.76
C MET A 1 5.11 23.49 18.54
N THR A 2 6.03 23.19 19.45
CA THR A 2 7.44 23.57 19.33
C THR A 2 8.13 22.68 18.30
N ARG A 3 8.97 23.26 17.42
CA ARG A 3 9.81 22.50 16.49
C ARG A 3 10.61 21.44 17.26
N PRO A 4 10.80 20.22 16.69
CA PRO A 4 11.58 19.17 17.34
C PRO A 4 12.91 19.70 17.84
N SER A 5 13.30 19.28 19.05
CA SER A 5 14.54 19.71 19.70
C SER A 5 15.76 19.41 18.82
N LYS A 6 16.80 20.27 18.88
CA LYS A 6 18.11 20.00 18.25
C LYS A 6 18.72 18.66 18.70
N ASN A 7 18.39 18.23 19.92
CA ASN A 7 18.81 16.94 20.47
C ASN A 7 17.57 16.06 20.63
N PRO A 8 17.35 15.05 19.79
CA PRO A 8 16.19 14.18 19.88
C PRO A 8 16.18 13.41 21.19
N THR A 9 15.02 13.33 21.82
CA THR A 9 14.76 12.48 22.97
C THR A 9 14.73 11.02 22.55
N ILE A 10 14.73 10.09 23.49
CA ILE A 10 14.55 8.68 23.15
C ILE A 10 13.13 8.43 22.62
N ALA A 11 12.14 9.17 23.10
CA ALA A 11 10.76 9.13 22.61
C ALA A 11 10.68 9.57 21.13
N ASP A 12 11.38 10.64 20.74
CA ASP A 12 11.48 11.06 19.35
C ASP A 12 12.03 9.95 18.44
N LEU A 13 13.03 9.21 18.92
CA LEU A 13 13.62 8.12 18.15
C LEU A 13 12.65 6.94 17.96
N TYR A 14 11.81 6.61 18.95
CA TYR A 14 10.75 5.61 18.79
C TYR A 14 9.70 6.05 17.77
N LEU A 15 9.28 7.31 17.83
CA LEU A 15 8.33 7.87 16.85
C LEU A 15 8.94 7.92 15.45
N ALA A 16 10.20 8.36 15.31
CA ALA A 16 10.90 8.40 14.03
C ALA A 16 11.10 6.98 13.45
N PHE A 17 11.46 6.00 14.27
CA PHE A 17 11.52 4.60 13.86
C PHE A 17 10.17 4.10 13.34
N ARG A 18 9.06 4.39 14.03
CA ARG A 18 7.70 4.01 13.60
C ARG A 18 7.36 4.58 12.23
N GLN A 19 7.65 5.87 11.97
CA GLN A 19 7.42 6.50 10.68
C GLN A 19 8.33 5.92 9.59
N ALA A 20 9.63 5.75 9.87
CA ALA A 20 10.58 5.15 8.96
C ALA A 20 10.18 3.71 8.57
N LYS A 21 9.88 2.87 9.55
CA LYS A 21 9.41 1.50 9.36
C LYS A 21 8.16 1.46 8.48
N THR A 22 7.17 2.32 8.75
CA THR A 22 5.93 2.39 7.96
C THR A 22 6.22 2.82 6.52
N ALA A 23 7.05 3.84 6.31
CA ALA A 23 7.39 4.33 4.97
C ALA A 23 8.17 3.30 4.14
N LEU A 24 9.09 2.56 4.77
CA LEU A 24 9.88 1.51 4.14
C LEU A 24 9.05 0.25 3.83
N TYR A 25 8.10 -0.09 4.68
CA TYR A 25 7.20 -1.23 4.43
C TYR A 25 6.40 -1.10 3.13
N PHE A 26 5.95 0.12 2.80
CA PHE A 26 5.20 0.38 1.57
C PHE A 26 6.07 0.54 0.32
N GLU A 27 7.39 0.41 0.44
CA GLU A 27 8.33 0.45 -0.69
C GLU A 27 8.34 -0.91 -1.41
N LYS A 28 7.62 -1.02 -2.53
CA LYS A 28 7.34 -2.30 -3.22
C LYS A 28 8.57 -3.07 -3.70
N ARG A 29 9.63 -2.38 -4.10
CA ARG A 29 10.86 -2.98 -4.67
C ARG A 29 12.05 -2.96 -3.72
N GLY A 30 11.85 -2.54 -2.48
CA GLY A 30 12.91 -2.52 -1.47
C GLY A 30 13.26 -3.94 -1.00
N VAL A 31 14.53 -4.16 -0.70
CA VAL A 31 15.03 -5.27 0.12
C VAL A 31 15.35 -4.68 1.47
N GLY A 32 15.02 -5.33 2.56
CA GLY A 32 15.41 -4.82 3.88
C GLY A 32 14.36 -4.95 4.97
N LEU A 33 13.19 -5.51 4.67
CA LEU A 33 12.18 -5.78 5.70
C LEU A 33 12.73 -6.68 6.80
N LEU A 34 13.57 -7.65 6.46
CA LEU A 34 14.27 -8.49 7.44
C LEU A 34 15.23 -7.69 8.32
N LYS A 35 15.98 -6.74 7.75
CA LYS A 35 16.86 -5.87 8.54
C LYS A 35 16.08 -4.99 9.52
N ILE A 36 14.92 -4.50 9.10
CA ILE A 36 14.01 -3.75 9.97
C ILE A 36 13.49 -4.64 11.11
N ALA A 37 13.07 -5.87 10.79
CA ALA A 37 12.61 -6.82 11.79
C ALA A 37 13.71 -7.21 12.81
N GLU A 38 14.91 -7.46 12.33
CA GLU A 38 16.08 -7.75 13.18
C GLU A 38 16.49 -6.55 14.06
N TYR A 39 16.40 -5.33 13.50
CA TYR A 39 16.65 -4.09 14.24
C TYR A 39 15.63 -3.89 15.36
N GLU A 40 14.34 -4.15 15.09
CA GLU A 40 13.24 -4.00 16.03
C GLU A 40 13.37 -4.97 17.22
N GLN A 41 13.91 -6.17 17.04
CA GLN A 41 14.16 -7.10 18.16
C GLN A 41 15.13 -6.54 19.22
N LYS A 42 16.01 -5.64 18.82
CA LYS A 42 16.98 -4.98 19.71
C LYS A 42 16.75 -3.47 19.79
N LEU A 43 15.50 -3.03 19.56
CA LEU A 43 15.16 -1.62 19.38
C LEU A 43 15.68 -0.70 20.48
N PRO A 44 15.49 -1.00 21.80
CA PRO A 44 15.98 -0.13 22.86
C PRO A 44 17.51 0.10 22.81
N ILE A 45 18.26 -0.96 22.56
CA ILE A 45 19.72 -0.91 22.48
C ILE A 45 20.15 -0.10 21.25
N ASN A 46 19.55 -0.38 20.11
CA ASN A 46 19.85 0.28 18.83
C ASN A 46 19.55 1.78 18.91
N LEU A 47 18.37 2.16 19.45
CA LEU A 47 17.99 3.57 19.57
C LEU A 47 18.85 4.35 20.59
N LYS A 48 19.27 3.72 21.70
CA LYS A 48 20.21 4.35 22.66
C LYS A 48 21.58 4.59 22.01
N ALA A 49 22.07 3.63 21.22
CA ALA A 49 23.31 3.79 20.47
C ALA A 49 23.18 4.88 19.39
N LEU A 50 22.06 4.93 18.67
CA LEU A 50 21.78 5.96 17.67
C LEU A 50 21.69 7.35 18.32
N LYS A 51 21.00 7.49 19.46
CA LYS A 51 20.90 8.74 20.20
C LYS A 51 22.28 9.36 20.52
N ALA A 52 23.21 8.54 21.00
CA ALA A 52 24.57 8.98 21.31
C ALA A 52 25.30 9.52 20.06
N ARG A 53 25.08 8.90 18.89
CA ARG A 53 25.68 9.34 17.62
C ARG A 53 25.06 10.65 17.10
N VAL A 54 23.75 10.79 17.15
CA VAL A 54 23.03 11.99 16.71
C VAL A 54 23.31 13.19 17.62
N ALA A 55 23.39 12.98 18.94
CA ALA A 55 23.70 14.03 19.91
C ALA A 55 25.07 14.72 19.67
N SER A 56 25.99 14.08 18.96
CA SER A 56 27.27 14.67 18.56
C SER A 56 27.16 15.76 17.47
N GLY A 57 25.96 16.04 16.96
CA GLY A 57 25.71 16.99 15.86
C GLY A 57 26.19 16.54 14.50
N LYS A 58 26.60 15.29 14.36
CA LYS A 58 27.14 14.69 13.14
C LYS A 58 26.09 13.98 12.28
N TRP A 59 24.85 14.41 12.33
CA TRP A 59 23.72 13.94 11.51
C TRP A 59 24.00 12.59 10.79
N PHE A 60 24.40 12.64 9.51
CA PHE A 60 24.60 11.46 8.65
C PHE A 60 26.07 10.96 8.58
N ASP A 61 27.03 11.66 9.16
CA ASP A 61 28.46 11.39 8.91
C ASP A 61 28.93 10.03 9.45
N GLN A 62 28.37 9.56 10.57
CA GLN A 62 28.75 8.30 11.23
C GLN A 62 27.64 7.24 11.15
N ILE A 63 26.65 7.43 10.25
CA ILE A 63 25.52 6.53 10.12
C ILE A 63 25.77 5.54 8.98
N GLU A 64 25.45 4.28 9.22
CA GLU A 64 25.43 3.26 8.18
C GLU A 64 24.25 3.57 7.23
N ILE A 65 24.55 3.78 5.95
CA ILE A 65 23.55 4.22 4.97
C ILE A 65 22.64 3.05 4.57
N GLY A 66 23.18 1.85 4.47
CA GLY A 66 22.48 0.69 3.97
C GLY A 66 23.11 0.13 2.69
N GLU A 67 22.35 -0.64 1.95
CA GLU A 67 22.85 -1.44 0.83
C GLU A 67 22.23 -1.00 -0.50
N THR A 68 23.06 -0.71 -1.51
CA THR A 68 22.57 -0.39 -2.85
C THR A 68 22.45 -1.67 -3.68
N TRP A 69 21.28 -1.90 -4.27
CA TRP A 69 20.96 -3.07 -5.08
C TRP A 69 20.82 -2.73 -6.55
N ILE A 70 21.16 -3.69 -7.42
CA ILE A 70 20.79 -3.67 -8.84
C ILE A 70 19.45 -4.35 -8.98
N VAL A 71 18.44 -3.60 -9.44
CA VAL A 71 17.04 -4.02 -9.49
C VAL A 71 16.58 -4.04 -10.95
N PRO A 72 15.90 -5.10 -11.43
CA PRO A 72 15.36 -5.14 -12.78
C PRO A 72 14.23 -4.09 -12.93
N LYS A 73 14.20 -3.36 -14.05
CA LYS A 73 13.21 -2.33 -14.34
C LYS A 73 12.28 -2.74 -15.48
N LYS A 74 12.83 -3.06 -16.63
CA LYS A 74 12.08 -3.37 -17.85
C LYS A 74 12.96 -4.22 -18.78
N LEU A 75 12.38 -5.25 -19.41
CA LEU A 75 12.99 -5.97 -20.51
C LEU A 75 12.61 -5.27 -21.81
N ARG A 76 13.60 -4.97 -22.62
CA ARG A 76 13.44 -4.49 -23.99
C ARG A 76 14.00 -5.53 -24.95
N GLU A 77 13.34 -5.74 -26.05
CA GLU A 77 13.81 -6.58 -27.15
C GLU A 77 14.16 -5.65 -28.31
N THR A 78 15.37 -5.75 -28.79
CA THR A 78 15.78 -5.12 -30.04
C THR A 78 15.66 -6.18 -31.12
N ASP A 79 14.59 -6.11 -31.88
CA ASP A 79 14.49 -6.87 -33.13
C ASP A 79 15.08 -6.03 -34.25
N ASP A 80 15.87 -6.66 -35.15
CA ASP A 80 16.33 -6.07 -36.43
C ASP A 80 15.15 -5.77 -37.38
N ILE A 81 13.92 -6.05 -36.95
CA ILE A 81 12.68 -5.99 -37.77
C ILE A 81 11.88 -4.70 -37.51
N GLY A 82 12.35 -3.82 -36.63
CA GLY A 82 11.69 -2.57 -36.24
C GLY A 82 10.64 -2.73 -35.14
N ASP A 83 10.34 -1.61 -34.44
CA ASP A 83 9.39 -1.55 -33.30
C ASP A 83 7.93 -1.83 -33.70
N ASP A 84 7.64 -2.01 -35.00
CA ASP A 84 6.29 -2.20 -35.55
C ASP A 84 5.86 -3.68 -35.62
N VAL A 85 6.76 -4.64 -35.28
CA VAL A 85 6.44 -6.07 -35.36
C VAL A 85 6.21 -6.67 -33.98
N VAL A 86 4.98 -7.05 -33.69
CA VAL A 86 4.59 -7.74 -32.45
C VAL A 86 4.55 -9.24 -32.66
N ARG A 87 5.31 -10.01 -31.89
CA ARG A 87 5.32 -11.48 -31.92
C ARG A 87 4.67 -12.02 -30.64
N ILE A 88 3.61 -12.79 -30.78
CA ILE A 88 2.91 -13.43 -29.65
C ILE A 88 3.01 -14.94 -29.81
N GLY A 89 3.58 -15.64 -28.80
CA GLY A 89 3.69 -17.10 -28.79
C GLY A 89 4.63 -17.72 -29.83
N VAL A 90 5.39 -16.89 -30.57
CA VAL A 90 6.38 -17.37 -31.53
C VAL A 90 7.71 -17.62 -30.82
N PRO A 91 8.33 -18.82 -30.92
CA PRO A 91 9.62 -19.09 -30.37
C PRO A 91 10.66 -18.07 -30.86
N LYS A 92 11.30 -17.39 -29.93
CA LYS A 92 12.31 -16.38 -30.25
C LYS A 92 13.60 -17.07 -30.68
N LYS A 93 14.17 -16.66 -31.81
CA LYS A 93 15.49 -17.11 -32.21
C LYS A 93 16.51 -16.56 -31.20
N ALA A 94 17.55 -17.35 -30.90
CA ALA A 94 18.62 -16.99 -29.95
C ALA A 94 19.43 -15.72 -30.33
N THR A 95 19.13 -15.10 -31.49
CA THR A 95 19.81 -13.94 -32.05
C THR A 95 19.14 -12.59 -31.73
N THR A 96 17.95 -12.58 -31.15
CA THR A 96 17.31 -11.33 -30.73
C THR A 96 17.96 -10.81 -29.45
N GLY A 97 18.56 -9.61 -29.51
CA GLY A 97 19.18 -8.97 -28.34
C GLY A 97 18.14 -8.59 -27.30
N ARG A 98 18.24 -9.18 -26.11
CA ARG A 98 17.41 -8.81 -24.97
C ARG A 98 18.19 -7.87 -24.07
N HIS A 99 17.62 -6.70 -23.84
CA HIS A 99 18.21 -5.67 -23.01
C HIS A 99 17.39 -5.51 -21.73
N LEU A 100 18.00 -5.84 -20.58
CA LEU A 100 17.37 -5.59 -19.28
C LEU A 100 17.78 -4.22 -18.76
N ASP A 101 16.85 -3.30 -18.73
CA ASP A 101 17.02 -2.04 -18.02
C ASP A 101 17.07 -2.31 -16.53
N ILE A 102 18.08 -1.79 -15.85
CA ILE A 102 18.23 -1.87 -14.42
C ILE A 102 18.07 -0.51 -13.75
N GLN A 103 17.78 -0.54 -12.47
CA GLN A 103 17.71 0.60 -11.57
C GLN A 103 18.58 0.34 -10.34
N LEU A 104 19.26 1.36 -9.87
CA LEU A 104 20.02 1.29 -8.62
C LEU A 104 19.14 1.75 -7.46
N ARG A 105 18.92 0.89 -6.47
CA ARG A 105 18.09 1.19 -5.32
C ARG A 105 18.82 1.03 -4.01
N LEU A 106 18.69 2.01 -3.15
CA LEU A 106 19.13 1.93 -1.77
C LEU A 106 18.09 1.18 -0.94
N SER A 107 18.54 0.19 -0.18
CA SER A 107 17.84 -0.36 0.99
C SER A 107 18.44 0.31 2.22
N PRO A 108 17.83 1.36 2.76
CA PRO A 108 18.45 2.13 3.83
C PRO A 108 18.59 1.29 5.10
N HIS A 109 19.68 1.49 5.83
CA HIS A 109 19.80 0.99 7.19
C HIS A 109 18.75 1.67 8.08
N PRO A 110 18.14 1.00 9.06
CA PRO A 110 17.16 1.63 9.94
C PRO A 110 17.67 2.92 10.61
N ASP A 111 18.93 2.98 11.06
CA ASP A 111 19.53 4.20 11.62
C ASP A 111 19.49 5.36 10.62
N PHE A 112 19.84 5.09 9.34
CA PHE A 112 19.81 6.11 8.29
C PHE A 112 18.39 6.63 8.07
N ALA A 113 17.41 5.72 7.93
CA ALA A 113 16.02 6.08 7.75
C ALA A 113 15.43 6.87 8.95
N ILE A 114 15.82 6.53 10.18
CA ILE A 114 15.43 7.29 11.38
C ILE A 114 16.00 8.72 11.32
N VAL A 115 17.29 8.87 10.96
CA VAL A 115 17.91 10.19 10.86
C VAL A 115 17.30 11.00 9.71
N GLU A 116 16.93 10.36 8.59
CA GLU A 116 16.16 11.02 7.53
C GLU A 116 14.82 11.57 8.05
N VAL A 117 14.09 10.79 8.86
CA VAL A 117 12.83 11.25 9.47
C VAL A 117 13.08 12.44 10.38
N LEU A 118 14.10 12.39 11.25
CA LEU A 118 14.46 13.52 12.12
C LEU A 118 14.83 14.77 11.33
N TYR A 119 15.57 14.62 10.22
CA TYR A 119 15.89 15.71 9.30
C TYR A 119 14.62 16.31 8.69
N LEU A 120 13.68 15.49 8.25
CA LEU A 120 12.42 15.92 7.67
C LEU A 120 11.49 16.54 8.72
N TRP A 121 11.51 16.11 9.98
CA TRP A 121 10.79 16.81 11.05
C TRP A 121 11.33 18.23 11.25
N ARG A 122 12.65 18.35 11.22
CA ARG A 122 13.31 19.64 11.50
C ARG A 122 13.18 20.63 10.34
N PHE A 123 13.35 20.17 9.12
CA PHE A 123 13.43 21.03 7.93
C PHE A 123 12.32 20.81 6.92
N GLY A 124 11.59 19.70 7.00
CA GLY A 124 10.60 19.32 6.01
C GLY A 124 9.48 20.33 5.84
N GLY A 125 9.06 21.00 6.91
CA GLY A 125 8.00 22.00 6.85
C GLY A 125 8.37 23.21 5.99
N ILE A 126 9.58 23.74 6.15
CA ILE A 126 10.06 24.89 5.34
C ILE A 126 10.38 24.46 3.91
N LEU A 127 10.85 23.22 3.70
CA LEU A 127 11.12 22.69 2.37
C LEU A 127 9.83 22.43 1.58
N ASP A 128 8.82 21.84 2.20
CA ASP A 128 7.55 21.57 1.56
C ASP A 128 6.73 22.85 1.26
N ALA A 129 6.95 23.92 2.03
CA ALA A 129 6.34 25.23 1.77
C ALA A 129 6.77 25.84 0.44
N LEU A 130 7.90 25.42 -0.13
CA LEU A 130 8.36 25.85 -1.46
C LEU A 130 7.60 25.19 -2.61
N LEU A 131 6.81 24.16 -2.31
CA LEU A 131 6.02 23.40 -3.29
C LEU A 131 4.55 23.80 -3.22
N SER A 132 3.95 24.08 -4.37
CA SER A 132 2.52 24.34 -4.43
C SER A 132 1.71 23.10 -4.05
N LYS A 133 0.77 23.24 -3.12
CA LYS A 133 -0.15 22.16 -2.71
C LYS A 133 -1.16 21.79 -3.80
N LYS A 134 -1.41 22.72 -4.72
CA LYS A 134 -2.36 22.50 -5.81
C LYS A 134 -1.72 21.73 -6.96
N GLU A 135 -0.51 22.05 -7.35
CA GLU A 135 0.16 21.51 -8.52
C GLU A 135 0.94 20.22 -8.21
N VAL A 136 1.66 20.16 -7.08
CA VAL A 136 2.56 19.05 -6.72
C VAL A 136 1.89 18.08 -5.76
N LEU A 137 1.65 16.86 -6.19
CA LEU A 137 0.87 15.88 -5.45
C LEU A 137 1.68 14.67 -4.95
N GLY A 138 2.67 14.18 -5.66
CA GLY A 138 3.43 12.99 -5.25
C GLY A 138 4.42 13.23 -4.10
N TYR A 139 4.49 12.33 -3.13
CA TYR A 139 5.44 12.37 -2.01
C TYR A 139 5.47 13.68 -1.23
N ARG A 140 4.31 14.31 -1.04
CA ARG A 140 4.18 15.48 -0.14
C ARG A 140 4.26 15.01 1.31
N LEU A 141 4.94 15.79 2.14
CA LEU A 141 4.99 15.53 3.58
C LEU A 141 3.62 15.78 4.22
N ASP A 142 3.27 14.99 5.23
CA ASP A 142 2.05 15.21 6.02
C ASP A 142 2.31 16.34 7.04
N ILE A 143 1.97 17.57 6.62
CA ILE A 143 2.31 18.82 7.34
C ILE A 143 1.05 19.48 7.89
N ARG A 144 1.15 19.96 9.13
CA ARG A 144 0.20 20.89 9.76
C ARG A 144 0.97 22.07 10.33
N GLU A 145 0.40 23.28 10.21
CA GLU A 145 1.01 24.48 10.74
C GLU A 145 2.50 24.61 10.39
N GLN A 146 2.84 24.31 9.15
CA GLN A 146 4.22 24.30 8.63
C GLN A 146 5.18 23.30 9.31
N GLN A 147 4.67 22.28 9.98
CA GLN A 147 5.49 21.26 10.66
C GLN A 147 5.06 19.84 10.29
N VAL A 148 6.04 18.96 10.16
CA VAL A 148 5.79 17.51 10.11
C VAL A 148 5.45 17.04 11.52
N ILE A 149 4.38 16.24 11.66
CA ILE A 149 3.88 15.85 12.98
C ILE A 149 4.51 14.52 13.43
N PRO A 150 5.35 14.50 14.48
CA PRO A 150 6.02 13.30 14.93
C PRO A 150 5.06 12.15 15.34
N HIS A 151 3.94 12.49 15.97
CA HIS A 151 2.99 11.50 16.48
C HIS A 151 2.13 10.85 15.39
N ARG A 152 2.13 11.37 14.15
CA ARG A 152 1.48 10.69 13.04
C ARG A 152 2.27 9.46 12.61
N ARG A 153 1.55 8.48 12.12
CA ARG A 153 2.17 7.26 11.59
C ARG A 153 2.81 7.47 10.23
N TRP A 154 2.20 8.31 9.41
CA TRP A 154 2.62 8.59 8.05
C TRP A 154 3.54 9.81 8.01
N LEU A 155 4.69 9.64 7.37
CA LEU A 155 5.59 10.76 7.08
C LEU A 155 5.13 11.56 5.85
N PHE A 156 4.56 10.86 4.88
CA PHE A 156 4.04 11.42 3.65
C PHE A 156 2.52 11.32 3.60
N GLU A 157 1.88 12.24 2.89
CA GLU A 157 0.44 12.20 2.65
C GLU A 157 0.01 10.87 2.00
N TYR A 158 -1.24 10.48 2.22
CA TYR A 158 -1.77 9.20 1.76
C TYR A 158 -1.83 9.17 0.22
N TRP A 159 -0.91 8.43 -0.38
CA TRP A 159 -0.67 8.40 -1.83
C TRP A 159 -1.89 8.07 -2.70
N PRO A 160 -2.86 7.18 -2.33
CA PRO A 160 -4.01 6.91 -3.18
C PRO A 160 -4.89 8.13 -3.41
N ARG A 161 -5.05 8.98 -2.38
CA ARG A 161 -5.80 10.25 -2.48
C ARG A 161 -5.08 11.24 -3.40
N GLN A 162 -3.78 11.38 -3.21
CA GLN A 162 -2.94 12.23 -4.04
C GLN A 162 -2.96 11.81 -5.51
N TYR A 163 -2.83 10.50 -5.75
CA TYR A 163 -2.86 9.95 -7.11
C TYR A 163 -4.23 10.07 -7.76
N GLN A 164 -5.31 9.93 -6.99
CA GLN A 164 -6.67 10.19 -7.49
C GLN A 164 -6.83 11.66 -7.91
N ALA A 165 -6.40 12.61 -7.08
CA ALA A 165 -6.45 14.03 -7.39
C ALA A 165 -5.60 14.38 -8.62
N PHE A 166 -4.43 13.76 -8.80
CA PHE A 166 -3.59 13.89 -9.98
C PHE A 166 -4.32 13.48 -11.26
N ARG A 167 -5.17 12.46 -11.20
CA ARG A 167 -5.90 11.93 -12.37
C ARG A 167 -7.21 12.66 -12.63
N SER A 168 -7.99 12.97 -11.59
CA SER A 168 -9.34 13.52 -11.76
C SER A 168 -9.35 15.03 -12.06
N ALA A 169 -8.50 15.82 -11.40
CA ALA A 169 -8.54 17.27 -11.55
C ALA A 169 -8.26 17.77 -12.98
N PRO A 170 -7.30 17.21 -13.74
CA PRO A 170 -7.11 17.57 -15.14
C PRO A 170 -8.32 17.25 -16.02
N LEU A 171 -8.94 16.07 -15.82
CA LEU A 171 -10.12 15.68 -16.60
C LEU A 171 -11.34 16.57 -16.30
N GLU A 172 -11.54 16.93 -15.04
CA GLU A 172 -12.61 17.86 -14.64
C GLU A 172 -12.39 19.27 -15.23
N ALA A 173 -11.14 19.78 -15.23
CA ALA A 173 -10.81 21.06 -15.83
C ALA A 173 -11.06 21.05 -17.34
N ALA A 174 -10.65 19.99 -18.04
CA ALA A 174 -10.90 19.81 -19.47
C ALA A 174 -12.41 19.74 -19.78
N LYS A 175 -13.14 18.93 -19.00
CA LYS A 175 -14.61 18.79 -19.15
C LYS A 175 -15.33 20.14 -18.98
N THR A 176 -14.95 20.90 -17.97
CA THR A 176 -15.54 22.22 -17.72
C THR A 176 -15.31 23.16 -18.90
N ALA A 177 -14.07 23.24 -19.40
CA ALA A 177 -13.76 24.10 -20.55
C ALA A 177 -14.49 23.69 -21.83
N LEU A 178 -14.59 22.38 -22.11
CA LEU A 178 -15.32 21.84 -23.26
C LEU A 178 -16.82 22.11 -23.17
N ASN A 179 -17.43 22.00 -21.98
CA ASN A 179 -18.82 22.35 -21.74
C ASN A 179 -19.10 23.84 -21.96
N ASP A 180 -18.09 24.71 -21.67
CA ASP A 180 -18.13 26.13 -21.99
C ASP A 180 -17.91 26.44 -23.49
N GLY A 181 -17.79 25.40 -24.32
CA GLY A 181 -17.54 25.56 -25.76
C GLY A 181 -16.09 25.93 -26.12
N LYS A 182 -15.16 25.85 -25.18
CA LYS A 182 -13.76 26.25 -25.38
C LYS A 182 -12.90 25.03 -25.76
N PRO A 183 -12.26 25.05 -26.94
CA PRO A 183 -11.30 24.02 -27.33
C PRO A 183 -10.18 23.89 -26.28
N THR A 184 -9.83 22.66 -25.97
CA THR A 184 -8.92 22.35 -24.85
C THR A 184 -7.82 21.41 -25.30
N LEU A 185 -6.62 21.63 -24.79
CA LEU A 185 -5.46 20.77 -24.98
C LEU A 185 -5.13 20.05 -23.69
N ILE A 186 -4.89 18.72 -23.76
CA ILE A 186 -4.33 17.91 -22.66
C ILE A 186 -2.96 17.41 -23.11
N MET A 187 -1.91 17.80 -22.37
CA MET A 187 -0.55 17.30 -22.55
C MET A 187 -0.15 16.45 -21.35
N SER A 188 0.34 15.23 -21.59
CA SER A 188 1.00 14.40 -20.57
C SER A 188 2.46 14.15 -20.93
N ALA A 189 3.34 14.16 -19.94
CA ALA A 189 4.77 13.92 -20.11
C ALA A 189 5.36 13.23 -18.89
N ASP A 190 6.48 12.52 -19.08
CA ASP A 190 7.19 11.77 -18.04
C ASP A 190 8.70 12.02 -18.17
N LEU A 191 9.37 12.31 -17.05
CA LEU A 191 10.81 12.52 -17.00
C LEU A 191 11.58 11.21 -16.98
N ALA A 192 12.57 11.09 -17.87
CA ALA A 192 13.36 9.88 -18.00
C ALA A 192 14.35 9.73 -16.85
N SER A 193 14.32 8.59 -16.14
CA SER A 193 15.28 8.26 -15.07
C SER A 193 15.48 9.36 -14.04
N PHE A 194 14.38 10.05 -13.69
CA PHE A 194 14.38 11.30 -12.96
C PHE A 194 15.28 11.32 -11.72
N TYR A 195 15.12 10.36 -10.79
CA TYR A 195 15.98 10.29 -9.59
C TYR A 195 17.48 10.13 -9.90
N ASP A 196 17.81 9.46 -10.99
CA ASP A 196 19.18 9.21 -11.40
C ASP A 196 19.83 10.45 -12.07
N THR A 197 19.05 11.52 -12.33
CA THR A 197 19.47 12.71 -13.07
C THR A 197 19.45 14.00 -12.27
N VAL A 198 18.91 13.97 -11.06
CA VAL A 198 18.88 15.12 -10.13
C VAL A 198 20.27 15.33 -9.54
N ASP A 199 20.85 16.51 -9.71
CA ASP A 199 22.00 16.96 -8.90
C ASP A 199 21.47 17.57 -7.59
N PRO A 200 21.71 16.96 -6.42
CA PRO A 200 21.18 17.46 -5.16
C PRO A 200 21.95 18.68 -4.61
N SER A 201 23.02 19.14 -5.28
CA SER A 201 23.83 20.29 -4.82
C SER A 201 23.02 21.59 -4.71
N PHE A 202 21.93 21.71 -5.50
CA PHE A 202 21.04 22.88 -5.43
C PHE A 202 20.46 23.09 -4.02
N MET A 203 20.39 22.05 -3.19
CA MET A 203 19.92 22.14 -1.80
C MET A 203 20.74 23.10 -0.93
N LEU A 204 21.97 23.41 -1.34
CA LEU A 204 22.84 24.39 -0.68
C LEU A 204 23.05 25.66 -1.52
N SER A 205 22.32 25.86 -2.63
CA SER A 205 22.43 27.05 -3.45
C SER A 205 21.94 28.30 -2.70
N GLU A 206 22.56 29.44 -2.99
CA GLU A 206 22.14 30.72 -2.40
C GLU A 206 20.67 31.06 -2.75
N ALA A 207 20.22 30.69 -3.95
CA ALA A 207 18.84 30.91 -4.39
C ALA A 207 17.84 30.15 -3.47
N LEU A 208 18.08 28.86 -3.20
CA LEU A 208 17.21 28.10 -2.31
C LEU A 208 17.27 28.63 -0.88
N LEU A 209 18.44 28.97 -0.37
CA LEU A 209 18.60 29.51 0.98
C LEU A 209 17.85 30.82 1.18
N ALA A 210 17.91 31.72 0.18
CA ALA A 210 17.13 32.94 0.19
C ALA A 210 15.61 32.70 0.14
N GLU A 211 15.16 31.66 -0.59
CA GLU A 211 13.75 31.26 -0.58
C GLU A 211 13.33 30.72 0.81
N LEU A 212 14.17 29.94 1.48
CA LEU A 212 13.87 29.45 2.84
C LEU A 212 13.75 30.60 3.86
N GLU A 213 14.62 31.62 3.76
CA GLU A 213 14.52 32.83 4.60
C GLU A 213 13.20 33.59 4.35
N LYS A 214 12.77 33.75 3.09
CA LYS A 214 11.48 34.34 2.74
C LYS A 214 10.28 33.59 3.33
N HIS A 215 10.41 32.28 3.49
CA HIS A 215 9.38 31.41 4.10
C HIS A 215 9.53 31.29 5.62
N GLY A 216 10.31 32.18 6.27
CA GLY A 216 10.37 32.31 7.73
C GLY A 216 11.43 31.48 8.42
N ALA A 217 12.42 30.94 7.71
CA ALA A 217 13.57 30.32 8.36
C ALA A 217 14.47 31.38 8.99
N SER A 218 14.84 31.20 10.27
CA SER A 218 15.78 32.09 10.94
C SER A 218 17.22 31.86 10.46
N LYS A 219 18.13 32.78 10.74
CA LYS A 219 19.56 32.63 10.41
C LYS A 219 20.16 31.40 11.10
N GLU A 220 19.74 31.09 12.32
CA GLU A 220 20.13 29.92 13.07
C GLU A 220 19.61 28.63 12.42
N ASP A 221 18.35 28.65 11.93
CA ASP A 221 17.77 27.52 11.18
C ASP A 221 18.53 27.27 9.87
N ILE A 222 18.89 28.33 9.15
CA ILE A 222 19.69 28.23 7.91
C ILE A 222 21.09 27.67 8.20
N ALA A 223 21.76 28.13 9.26
CA ALA A 223 23.08 27.62 9.62
C ALA A 223 23.03 26.13 10.00
N GLU A 224 22.00 25.71 10.72
CA GLU A 224 21.78 24.29 11.05
C GLU A 224 21.41 23.46 9.81
N TYR A 225 20.51 23.97 8.97
CA TYR A 225 20.13 23.36 7.70
C TYR A 225 21.35 23.13 6.80
N LYS A 226 22.22 24.14 6.61
CA LYS A 226 23.45 24.03 5.80
C LYS A 226 24.33 22.87 6.30
N ARG A 227 24.55 22.75 7.62
CA ARG A 227 25.37 21.67 8.21
C ARG A 227 24.72 20.30 8.01
N ALA A 228 23.44 20.15 8.32
CA ALA A 228 22.72 18.91 8.21
C ALA A 228 22.62 18.45 6.74
N THR A 229 22.31 19.36 5.83
CA THR A 229 22.21 19.10 4.40
C THR A 229 23.57 18.76 3.79
N ALA A 230 24.66 19.43 4.17
CA ALA A 230 26.01 19.06 3.73
C ALA A 230 26.37 17.63 4.17
N SER A 231 26.00 17.21 5.38
CA SER A 231 26.18 15.84 5.85
C SER A 231 25.32 14.83 5.06
N LEU A 232 24.08 15.19 4.70
CA LEU A 232 23.18 14.39 3.84
C LEU A 232 23.80 14.21 2.44
N LEU A 233 24.28 15.27 1.83
CA LEU A 233 24.90 15.23 0.48
C LEU A 233 26.16 14.37 0.47
N LYS A 234 26.98 14.41 1.53
CA LYS A 234 28.11 13.47 1.70
C LYS A 234 27.64 12.01 1.78
N ALA A 235 26.50 11.74 2.44
CA ALA A 235 25.91 10.40 2.47
C ALA A 235 25.45 9.97 1.08
N TYR A 236 24.83 10.85 0.30
CA TYR A 236 24.46 10.58 -1.09
C TYR A 236 25.69 10.29 -1.97
N ALA A 237 26.77 11.06 -1.84
CA ALA A 237 28.02 10.81 -2.56
C ALA A 237 28.62 9.43 -2.22
N ARG A 238 28.52 8.99 -0.96
CA ARG A 238 28.91 7.62 -0.58
C ARG A 238 28.03 6.56 -1.27
N CYS A 239 26.70 6.79 -1.37
CA CYS A 239 25.80 5.90 -2.12
C CYS A 239 26.17 5.83 -3.59
N GLN A 240 26.43 6.96 -4.23
CA GLN A 240 26.85 7.04 -5.65
C GLN A 240 28.15 6.27 -5.88
N LYS A 241 29.15 6.39 -5.00
CA LYS A 241 30.41 5.64 -5.09
C LYS A 241 30.17 4.12 -5.04
N VAL A 242 29.30 3.66 -4.11
CA VAL A 242 28.94 2.25 -4.01
C VAL A 242 28.17 1.79 -5.26
N ALA A 243 27.22 2.60 -5.73
CA ALA A 243 26.43 2.35 -6.93
C ALA A 243 27.34 2.23 -8.17
N SER A 244 28.30 3.16 -8.33
CA SER A 244 29.30 3.12 -9.41
C SER A 244 30.10 1.81 -9.42
N SER A 245 30.57 1.38 -8.25
CA SER A 245 31.33 0.13 -8.11
C SER A 245 30.46 -1.10 -8.46
N ARG A 246 29.19 -1.12 -8.03
CA ARG A 246 28.29 -2.26 -8.28
C ARG A 246 27.83 -2.35 -9.73
N ALA A 247 27.51 -1.22 -10.35
CA ALA A 247 27.10 -1.13 -11.74
C ALA A 247 28.28 -1.18 -12.71
N ALA A 248 29.51 -1.02 -12.22
CA ALA A 248 30.74 -0.89 -13.03
C ALA A 248 30.64 0.26 -14.06
N LEU A 249 29.97 1.36 -13.68
CA LEU A 249 29.77 2.58 -14.46
C LEU A 249 30.01 3.81 -13.58
N PRO A 250 30.56 4.90 -14.12
CA PRO A 250 30.68 6.15 -13.38
C PRO A 250 29.29 6.75 -13.13
N ILE A 251 28.95 6.96 -11.85
CA ILE A 251 27.70 7.57 -11.40
C ILE A 251 28.08 8.76 -10.51
N ASN A 252 27.98 9.96 -11.08
CA ASN A 252 28.40 11.20 -10.42
C ASN A 252 27.23 12.11 -10.06
N VAL A 253 26.03 11.78 -10.51
CA VAL A 253 24.80 12.54 -10.32
C VAL A 253 23.67 11.59 -9.93
N GLY A 254 22.62 12.13 -9.34
CA GLY A 254 21.45 11.37 -8.92
C GLY A 254 21.28 11.33 -7.41
N VAL A 255 20.05 11.13 -6.98
CA VAL A 255 19.68 10.91 -5.57
C VAL A 255 19.32 9.44 -5.35
N PRO A 256 19.68 8.83 -4.19
CA PRO A 256 19.48 7.39 -3.97
C PRO A 256 18.00 7.03 -3.89
N ILE A 257 17.52 6.25 -4.88
CA ILE A 257 16.15 5.74 -4.89
C ILE A 257 15.98 4.77 -3.71
N GLY A 258 14.99 5.04 -2.86
CA GLY A 258 14.73 4.27 -1.63
C GLY A 258 15.01 5.07 -0.36
N ALA A 259 15.81 6.12 -0.40
CA ALA A 259 15.96 7.07 0.69
C ALA A 259 14.70 7.94 0.84
N LEU A 260 14.32 8.25 2.07
CA LEU A 260 13.12 9.05 2.36
C LEU A 260 13.31 10.52 1.97
N THR A 261 14.49 11.08 2.26
CA THR A 261 14.85 12.46 1.89
C THR A 261 14.94 12.64 0.39
N SER A 262 15.34 11.63 -0.38
CA SER A 262 15.41 11.71 -1.84
C SER A 262 14.07 12.05 -2.49
N ARG A 263 12.95 11.68 -1.88
CA ARG A 263 11.59 11.99 -2.37
C ARG A 263 11.31 13.50 -2.31
N VAL A 264 11.75 14.13 -1.22
CA VAL A 264 11.61 15.58 -1.02
C VAL A 264 12.58 16.35 -1.91
N VAL A 265 13.85 15.91 -1.96
CA VAL A 265 14.89 16.55 -2.80
C VAL A 265 14.49 16.50 -4.28
N ALA A 266 14.00 15.35 -4.76
CA ALA A 266 13.53 15.19 -6.12
C ALA A 266 12.32 16.11 -6.42
N ASN A 267 11.34 16.22 -5.52
CA ASN A 267 10.23 17.16 -5.70
C ASN A 267 10.70 18.61 -5.78
N LEU A 268 11.62 19.02 -4.90
CA LEU A 268 12.15 20.37 -4.86
C LEU A 268 12.99 20.70 -6.09
N SER A 269 13.64 19.73 -6.71
CA SER A 269 14.42 19.97 -7.94
C SER A 269 13.57 20.49 -9.09
N LEU A 270 12.28 20.16 -9.12
CA LEU A 270 11.32 20.60 -10.15
C LEU A 270 10.47 21.81 -9.73
N ALA A 271 10.66 22.37 -8.53
CA ALA A 271 9.88 23.54 -8.10
C ALA A 271 9.96 24.74 -9.07
N PRO A 272 11.12 25.07 -9.69
CA PRO A 272 11.19 26.12 -10.72
C PRO A 272 10.39 25.77 -11.98
N LEU A 273 10.41 24.51 -12.41
CA LEU A 273 9.59 24.03 -13.53
C LEU A 273 8.09 24.18 -13.23
N ASP A 274 7.66 23.81 -12.01
CA ASP A 274 6.27 23.97 -11.58
C ASP A 274 5.83 25.45 -11.66
N ARG A 275 6.67 26.38 -11.20
CA ARG A 275 6.43 27.83 -11.28
C ARG A 275 6.40 28.32 -12.73
N HIS A 276 7.33 27.84 -13.56
CA HIS A 276 7.38 28.19 -14.98
C HIS A 276 6.08 27.79 -15.71
N ILE A 277 5.62 26.54 -15.53
CA ILE A 277 4.40 26.05 -16.16
C ILE A 277 3.18 26.81 -15.63
N ALA A 278 3.05 26.97 -14.31
CA ALA A 278 1.89 27.64 -13.71
C ALA A 278 1.76 29.12 -14.12
N ALA A 279 2.85 29.76 -14.51
CA ALA A 279 2.86 31.13 -15.00
C ALA A 279 2.52 31.29 -16.49
N GLN A 280 2.42 30.17 -17.26
CA GLN A 280 2.11 30.26 -18.69
C GLN A 280 0.66 30.66 -18.91
N PRO A 281 0.39 31.54 -19.90
CA PRO A 281 -0.97 31.99 -20.22
C PRO A 281 -1.80 30.83 -20.77
N GLY A 282 -3.09 30.81 -20.42
CA GLY A 282 -4.03 29.81 -20.92
C GLY A 282 -4.01 28.48 -20.22
N ILE A 283 -3.21 28.29 -19.17
CA ILE A 283 -3.23 27.06 -18.34
C ILE A 283 -4.54 27.02 -17.54
N LEU A 284 -5.29 25.94 -17.71
CA LEU A 284 -6.52 25.63 -16.97
C LEU A 284 -6.25 24.79 -15.74
N CYS A 285 -5.35 23.81 -15.89
CA CYS A 285 -4.93 22.91 -14.81
C CYS A 285 -3.52 22.37 -15.08
N TYR A 286 -2.69 22.44 -14.06
CA TYR A 286 -1.40 21.75 -14.04
C TYR A 286 -1.34 20.85 -12.81
N ARG A 287 -0.87 19.62 -13.00
CA ARG A 287 -0.62 18.66 -11.91
C ARG A 287 0.64 17.87 -12.19
N ARG A 288 1.41 17.64 -11.13
CA ARG A 288 2.60 16.81 -11.14
C ARG A 288 2.54 15.74 -10.05
N TYR A 289 2.85 14.51 -10.43
CA TYR A 289 3.02 13.39 -9.49
C TYR A 289 4.44 12.82 -9.66
N VAL A 290 5.38 13.35 -8.88
CA VAL A 290 6.83 13.07 -8.94
C VAL A 290 7.41 13.48 -10.29
N ASP A 291 7.56 12.55 -11.23
CA ASP A 291 8.09 12.72 -12.59
C ASP A 291 7.00 12.76 -13.69
N ASP A 292 5.78 12.39 -13.34
CA ASP A 292 4.62 12.48 -14.25
C ASP A 292 4.00 13.89 -14.23
N LEU A 293 3.83 14.48 -15.41
CA LEU A 293 3.26 15.83 -15.61
C LEU A 293 1.96 15.73 -16.42
N VAL A 294 0.95 16.50 -16.02
CA VAL A 294 -0.27 16.71 -16.83
C VAL A 294 -0.60 18.19 -16.87
N ILE A 295 -0.71 18.74 -18.08
CA ILE A 295 -1.06 20.12 -18.37
C ILE A 295 -2.37 20.13 -19.15
N VAL A 296 -3.33 20.94 -18.71
CA VAL A 296 -4.56 21.24 -19.43
C VAL A 296 -4.56 22.74 -19.72
N ALA A 297 -4.72 23.11 -20.98
CA ALA A 297 -4.71 24.49 -21.42
C ALA A 297 -5.75 24.73 -22.50
N HIS A 298 -6.03 25.99 -22.82
CA HIS A 298 -6.79 26.32 -24.01
C HIS A 298 -6.03 25.87 -25.27
N SER A 299 -6.73 25.20 -26.18
CA SER A 299 -6.15 24.81 -27.47
C SER A 299 -5.86 26.08 -28.29
N PRO A 300 -4.68 26.18 -28.91
CA PRO A 300 -4.39 27.29 -29.80
C PRO A 300 -5.26 27.24 -31.05
N GLU A 301 -5.43 28.40 -31.68
CA GLU A 301 -6.00 28.47 -33.01
C GLU A 301 -4.94 28.00 -34.01
N GLY A 302 -5.07 26.77 -34.52
CA GLY A 302 -4.17 26.13 -35.45
C GLY A 302 -3.64 24.78 -35.02
N ASP A 303 -3.10 24.02 -35.96
CA ASP A 303 -2.52 22.68 -35.72
C ASP A 303 -1.09 22.78 -35.19
N GLU A 304 -0.94 22.94 -33.88
CA GLU A 304 0.36 22.82 -33.23
C GLU A 304 0.75 21.35 -33.08
N GLY A 305 1.87 20.97 -33.69
CA GLY A 305 2.44 19.63 -33.51
C GLY A 305 3.03 19.43 -32.11
N LEU A 306 3.38 18.18 -31.79
CA LEU A 306 3.93 17.75 -30.48
C LEU A 306 5.09 18.67 -30.02
N MET A 307 6.02 19.00 -30.90
CA MET A 307 7.21 19.76 -30.55
C MET A 307 6.87 21.21 -30.21
N ALA A 308 6.06 21.88 -31.03
CA ALA A 308 5.63 23.26 -30.78
C ALA A 308 4.89 23.38 -29.45
N THR A 309 3.95 22.46 -29.18
CA THR A 309 3.24 22.41 -27.90
C THR A 309 4.18 22.18 -26.71
N THR A 310 5.17 21.27 -26.87
CA THR A 310 6.13 20.99 -25.79
C THR A 310 6.98 22.22 -25.49
N HIS A 311 7.49 22.91 -26.51
CA HIS A 311 8.27 24.16 -26.35
C HIS A 311 7.44 25.31 -25.79
N ARG A 312 6.13 25.33 -26.02
CA ARG A 312 5.24 26.35 -25.47
C ARG A 312 5.14 26.30 -23.96
N PHE A 313 5.06 25.11 -23.38
CA PHE A 313 4.81 24.95 -21.95
C PHE A 313 6.06 24.64 -21.12
N LEU A 314 7.10 24.10 -21.75
CA LEU A 314 8.30 23.64 -21.07
C LEU A 314 9.53 24.38 -21.58
N PRO A 315 10.47 24.75 -20.69
CA PRO A 315 11.75 25.35 -21.08
C PRO A 315 12.65 24.28 -21.68
N MET A 316 12.59 24.14 -23.01
CA MET A 316 13.34 23.12 -23.75
C MET A 316 14.64 23.68 -24.31
N LEU A 317 15.72 22.91 -24.23
CA LEU A 317 16.96 23.23 -24.96
C LEU A 317 16.73 23.07 -26.47
N PRO A 318 17.18 24.02 -27.32
CA PRO A 318 17.20 23.83 -28.76
C PRO A 318 18.13 22.66 -29.11
N GLY A 319 17.70 21.73 -29.92
CA GLY A 319 18.51 20.57 -30.28
C GLY A 319 17.81 19.52 -31.13
N ASP A 320 18.41 18.36 -31.22
CA ASP A 320 17.91 17.20 -31.94
C ASP A 320 16.55 16.77 -31.40
N ASP A 321 15.54 16.72 -32.27
CA ASP A 321 14.15 16.31 -31.96
C ASP A 321 14.05 14.86 -31.47
N THR A 322 15.14 14.10 -31.46
CA THR A 322 15.19 12.73 -30.95
C THR A 322 15.22 12.68 -29.42
N VAL A 323 15.77 13.71 -28.75
CA VAL A 323 15.89 13.78 -27.29
C VAL A 323 15.36 15.14 -26.79
N LEU A 324 14.25 15.08 -26.05
CA LEU A 324 13.63 16.26 -25.45
C LEU A 324 14.30 16.58 -24.10
N ARG A 325 15.19 17.58 -24.09
CA ARG A 325 15.92 18.04 -22.88
C ARG A 325 15.35 19.34 -22.34
N LEU A 326 15.15 19.40 -21.02
CA LEU A 326 14.82 20.66 -20.36
C LEU A 326 16.07 21.53 -20.21
N ASP A 327 15.88 22.82 -20.30
CA ASP A 327 16.93 23.81 -20.00
C ASP A 327 17.11 23.94 -18.49
N VAL A 328 18.06 23.18 -17.94
CA VAL A 328 18.35 23.18 -16.51
C VAL A 328 18.93 24.50 -16.01
N ASN A 329 19.56 25.30 -16.89
CA ASN A 329 20.07 26.63 -16.53
C ASN A 329 18.90 27.62 -16.34
N ALA A 330 17.91 27.58 -17.25
CA ALA A 330 16.68 28.36 -17.09
C ALA A 330 15.87 27.95 -15.83
N LEU A 331 16.14 26.77 -15.27
CA LEU A 331 15.53 26.24 -14.06
C LEU A 331 16.38 26.41 -12.79
N ASP A 332 17.55 27.07 -12.85
CA ASP A 332 18.52 27.13 -11.73
C ASP A 332 18.85 25.74 -11.16
N ARG A 333 19.04 24.73 -12.05
CA ARG A 333 19.32 23.34 -11.69
C ARG A 333 20.54 22.79 -12.43
N GLU A 334 21.58 23.60 -12.51
CA GLU A 334 22.88 23.24 -13.07
C GLU A 334 23.35 21.89 -12.48
N GLY A 335 23.97 21.05 -13.31
CA GLY A 335 24.42 19.71 -12.93
C GLY A 335 23.35 18.63 -13.03
N SER A 336 22.06 18.96 -13.10
CA SER A 336 20.98 18.00 -13.38
C SER A 336 20.82 17.74 -14.87
N GLU A 337 20.27 16.57 -15.25
CA GLU A 337 20.06 16.18 -16.65
C GLU A 337 18.59 15.81 -16.89
N PHE A 338 17.69 16.75 -16.95
CA PHE A 338 16.26 16.47 -17.12
C PHE A 338 15.91 16.21 -18.59
N GLN A 339 15.37 15.04 -18.88
CA GLN A 339 14.94 14.61 -20.21
C GLN A 339 13.52 14.07 -20.17
N LEU A 340 12.70 14.43 -21.18
CA LEU A 340 11.39 13.82 -21.35
C LEU A 340 11.50 12.49 -22.10
N GLN A 341 10.69 11.52 -21.75
CA GLN A 341 10.53 10.31 -22.54
C GLN A 341 9.65 10.60 -23.76
N LYS A 342 10.22 10.91 -24.93
CA LYS A 342 9.48 11.28 -26.16
C LYS A 342 8.33 10.32 -26.44
N ALA A 343 8.55 9.01 -26.27
CA ALA A 343 7.51 7.99 -26.46
C ALA A 343 6.32 8.10 -25.47
N LYS A 344 6.46 8.84 -24.36
CA LYS A 344 5.41 9.06 -23.35
C LYS A 344 4.83 10.48 -23.38
N VAL A 345 5.39 11.38 -24.18
CA VAL A 345 4.77 12.68 -24.37
C VAL A 345 3.58 12.51 -25.31
N ARG A 346 2.41 12.92 -24.85
CA ARG A 346 1.15 12.86 -25.61
C ARG A 346 0.45 14.19 -25.52
N VAL A 347 -0.08 14.63 -26.65
CA VAL A 347 -0.88 15.85 -26.75
C VAL A 347 -2.20 15.49 -27.41
N HIS A 348 -3.30 15.85 -26.77
CA HIS A 348 -4.65 15.66 -27.27
C HIS A 348 -5.32 17.03 -27.41
N HIS A 349 -5.71 17.39 -28.64
CA HIS A 349 -6.55 18.57 -28.90
C HIS A 349 -8.00 18.11 -28.91
N LEU A 350 -8.83 18.71 -28.07
CA LEU A 350 -10.21 18.30 -27.81
C LEU A 350 -11.15 19.47 -28.08
N ALA A 351 -12.24 19.22 -28.80
CA ALA A 351 -13.26 20.23 -29.07
C ALA A 351 -14.65 19.59 -29.17
N GLY A 352 -15.67 20.32 -28.77
CA GLY A 352 -17.07 19.92 -28.94
C GLY A 352 -17.44 18.62 -28.22
N VAL A 353 -18.53 17.98 -28.69
CA VAL A 353 -19.06 16.73 -28.11
C VAL A 353 -18.05 15.58 -28.15
N PRO A 354 -17.33 15.33 -29.27
CA PRO A 354 -16.34 14.23 -29.29
C PRO A 354 -15.24 14.40 -28.24
N GLY A 355 -14.82 15.64 -27.95
CA GLY A 355 -13.85 15.94 -26.92
C GLY A 355 -14.38 15.62 -25.51
N THR A 356 -15.64 15.97 -25.24
CA THR A 356 -16.31 15.65 -23.98
C THR A 356 -16.46 14.15 -23.80
N ASP A 357 -16.91 13.44 -24.83
CA ASP A 357 -17.05 11.97 -24.81
C ASP A 357 -15.71 11.26 -24.53
N PHE A 358 -14.61 11.77 -25.12
CA PHE A 358 -13.27 11.23 -24.85
C PHE A 358 -12.90 11.40 -23.36
N VAL A 359 -13.10 12.59 -22.80
CA VAL A 359 -12.79 12.85 -21.37
C VAL A 359 -13.64 11.95 -20.48
N GLU A 360 -14.92 11.79 -20.78
CA GLU A 360 -15.83 10.92 -20.01
C GLU A 360 -15.46 9.43 -20.12
N ALA A 361 -15.07 8.97 -21.29
CA ALA A 361 -14.58 7.60 -21.46
C ALA A 361 -13.34 7.32 -20.63
N VAL A 362 -12.34 8.22 -20.65
CA VAL A 362 -11.13 8.11 -19.84
C VAL A 362 -11.47 8.15 -18.34
N ALA A 363 -12.36 9.05 -17.91
CA ALA A 363 -12.80 9.12 -16.50
C ALA A 363 -13.54 7.85 -16.07
N SER A 364 -14.38 7.27 -16.93
CA SER A 364 -15.08 6.00 -16.70
C SER A 364 -14.11 4.84 -16.54
N ASP A 365 -13.10 4.73 -17.39
CA ASP A 365 -12.09 3.68 -17.30
C ASP A 365 -11.27 3.80 -16.03
N PHE A 366 -10.97 5.01 -15.59
CA PHE A 366 -10.36 5.24 -14.29
C PHE A 366 -11.26 4.84 -13.12
N ALA A 367 -12.55 5.14 -13.20
CA ALA A 367 -13.53 4.74 -12.18
C ALA A 367 -13.69 3.21 -12.12
N LYS A 368 -13.73 2.51 -13.27
CA LYS A 368 -13.73 1.05 -13.33
C LYS A 368 -12.50 0.46 -12.67
N ALA A 369 -11.31 0.95 -13.01
CA ALA A 369 -10.05 0.49 -12.43
C ALA A 369 -9.98 0.67 -10.89
N VAL A 370 -10.65 1.68 -10.34
CA VAL A 370 -10.78 1.88 -8.89
C VAL A 370 -11.85 0.96 -8.30
N SER A 371 -12.96 0.72 -9.01
CA SER A 371 -14.06 -0.14 -8.55
C SER A 371 -13.66 -1.62 -8.49
N GLU A 372 -12.73 -2.07 -9.34
CA GLU A 372 -12.17 -3.43 -9.31
C GLU A 372 -11.39 -3.75 -8.01
N ARG A 373 -11.06 -2.74 -7.21
CA ARG A 373 -10.55 -2.93 -5.84
C ARG A 373 -11.65 -3.26 -4.82
N ARG A 374 -12.84 -3.67 -5.25
CA ARG A 374 -13.95 -4.05 -4.34
C ARG A 374 -13.52 -5.21 -3.45
N ALA A 375 -13.98 -5.17 -2.20
CA ALA A 375 -13.68 -6.21 -1.21
C ALA A 375 -14.29 -7.58 -1.59
N PHE A 376 -15.32 -7.56 -2.43
CA PHE A 376 -15.98 -8.75 -2.98
C PHE A 376 -15.90 -8.66 -4.51
N VAL A 377 -15.07 -9.49 -5.09
CA VAL A 377 -14.93 -9.65 -6.53
C VAL A 377 -15.83 -10.77 -6.97
N ASP A 378 -16.51 -10.60 -8.09
CA ASP A 378 -17.25 -11.69 -8.71
C ASP A 378 -16.29 -12.84 -9.02
N SER A 379 -16.56 -14.03 -8.49
CA SER A 379 -15.70 -15.20 -8.67
C SER A 379 -15.69 -15.69 -10.13
N SER A 380 -16.71 -15.38 -10.92
CA SER A 380 -16.70 -15.65 -12.36
C SER A 380 -15.61 -14.90 -13.10
N THR A 381 -15.32 -13.66 -12.67
CA THR A 381 -14.19 -12.86 -13.20
C THR A 381 -12.82 -13.38 -12.73
N LEU A 382 -12.75 -14.08 -11.58
CA LEU A 382 -11.50 -14.67 -11.08
C LEU A 382 -11.12 -15.96 -11.80
N VAL A 383 -12.11 -16.77 -12.18
CA VAL A 383 -11.88 -18.09 -12.80
C VAL A 383 -11.74 -17.99 -14.32
N GLY A 384 -12.44 -17.07 -14.95
CA GLY A 384 -12.49 -16.92 -16.40
C GLY A 384 -11.66 -15.77 -16.98
N ASP A 385 -11.81 -14.58 -16.43
CA ASP A 385 -11.44 -13.34 -17.12
C ASP A 385 -10.08 -12.75 -16.70
N GLY A 386 -9.63 -12.95 -15.46
CA GLY A 386 -8.40 -12.32 -14.99
C GLY A 386 -7.14 -12.76 -15.74
N VAL A 387 -7.12 -14.02 -16.21
CA VAL A 387 -6.03 -14.57 -17.04
C VAL A 387 -6.38 -14.52 -18.52
N THR A 388 -7.66 -14.56 -18.84
CA THR A 388 -8.16 -14.45 -20.21
C THR A 388 -7.96 -13.03 -20.74
N HIS A 389 -7.99 -11.99 -19.91
CA HIS A 389 -7.63 -10.62 -20.32
C HIS A 389 -6.14 -10.46 -20.67
N LEU A 390 -5.25 -11.26 -20.10
CA LEU A 390 -3.85 -11.35 -20.56
C LEU A 390 -3.71 -12.01 -21.92
N ILE A 391 -4.62 -12.94 -22.23
CA ILE A 391 -4.64 -13.70 -23.50
C ILE A 391 -5.58 -13.04 -24.52
N ARG A 392 -6.60 -12.31 -24.08
CA ARG A 392 -7.59 -11.62 -24.91
C ARG A 392 -7.18 -10.20 -25.34
N ALA A 393 -5.91 -9.92 -25.47
CA ALA A 393 -5.47 -8.72 -26.20
C ALA A 393 -6.05 -8.61 -27.64
N GLY A 394 -6.79 -9.64 -28.09
CA GLY A 394 -7.43 -9.71 -29.39
C GLY A 394 -8.95 -9.55 -29.46
N GLU A 395 -9.70 -9.56 -28.32
CA GLU A 395 -11.17 -9.63 -28.34
C GLU A 395 -11.91 -8.47 -27.66
N ALA A 396 -11.36 -7.25 -27.63
CA ALA A 396 -12.17 -6.10 -27.26
C ALA A 396 -13.09 -5.70 -28.41
N GLU A 397 -14.35 -5.44 -28.10
CA GLU A 397 -15.37 -4.92 -29.01
C GLU A 397 -14.89 -3.63 -29.71
N GLY A 398 -14.37 -3.74 -30.88
CA GLY A 398 -13.85 -2.67 -31.71
C GLY A 398 -12.87 -3.25 -32.72
N SER A 399 -12.93 -2.79 -33.97
CA SER A 399 -12.19 -3.31 -35.12
C SER A 399 -10.79 -3.89 -34.71
N PRO A 400 -10.50 -5.16 -35.09
CA PRO A 400 -9.23 -5.82 -34.78
C PRO A 400 -7.99 -5.03 -35.22
N LEU A 401 -8.14 -4.17 -36.24
CA LEU A 401 -7.09 -3.28 -36.74
C LEU A 401 -6.72 -2.13 -35.76
N ARG A 402 -7.64 -1.72 -34.89
CA ARG A 402 -7.37 -0.66 -33.89
C ARG A 402 -6.55 -1.19 -32.73
N VAL A 403 -6.74 -2.46 -32.40
CA VAL A 403 -5.97 -3.19 -31.35
C VAL A 403 -4.51 -3.35 -31.76
N LEU A 404 -4.24 -3.55 -33.01
CA LEU A 404 -2.88 -3.72 -33.54
C LEU A 404 -2.08 -2.41 -33.61
N ARG A 405 -2.74 -1.24 -33.50
CA ARG A 405 -2.09 0.08 -33.59
C ARG A 405 -1.72 0.73 -32.26
N GLU A 406 -2.23 0.23 -31.13
CA GLU A 406 -2.05 0.89 -29.84
C GLU A 406 -1.13 0.07 -28.92
N ALA A 407 0.16 0.40 -28.97
CA ALA A 407 1.20 -0.15 -28.06
C ALA A 407 0.94 0.13 -26.56
N ASP A 408 -0.02 0.97 -26.21
CA ASP A 408 -0.38 1.32 -24.82
C ASP A 408 -1.13 0.20 -24.06
N ARG A 409 -1.59 -0.84 -24.75
CA ARG A 409 -2.29 -1.99 -24.16
C ARG A 409 -1.42 -2.83 -23.21
N ALA A 410 -0.13 -2.94 -23.48
CA ALA A 410 0.77 -3.68 -22.57
C ALA A 410 0.78 -3.13 -21.14
N ARG A 411 0.51 -1.83 -20.93
CA ARG A 411 0.38 -1.22 -19.62
C ARG A 411 -0.95 -1.54 -18.94
N LEU A 412 -2.04 -1.54 -19.69
CA LEU A 412 -3.37 -1.93 -19.20
C LEU A 412 -3.40 -3.41 -18.79
N GLU A 413 -2.77 -4.27 -19.58
CA GLU A 413 -2.66 -5.71 -19.30
C GLU A 413 -1.88 -6.02 -18.02
N ARG A 414 -0.74 -5.36 -17.77
CA ARG A 414 -0.01 -5.49 -16.51
C ARG A 414 -0.80 -4.97 -15.31
N PHE A 415 -1.57 -3.93 -15.51
CA PHE A 415 -2.44 -3.39 -14.47
C PHE A 415 -3.59 -4.37 -14.18
N ALA A 416 -4.26 -4.89 -15.21
CA ALA A 416 -5.32 -5.88 -15.08
C ALA A 416 -4.81 -7.16 -14.41
N LEU A 417 -3.61 -7.66 -14.78
CA LEU A 417 -2.97 -8.79 -14.11
C LEU A 417 -2.71 -8.51 -12.63
N SER A 418 -2.14 -7.35 -12.31
CA SER A 418 -1.88 -6.97 -10.92
C SER A 418 -3.18 -6.86 -10.11
N THR A 419 -4.26 -6.37 -10.70
CA THR A 419 -5.58 -6.26 -10.07
C THR A 419 -6.20 -7.65 -9.88
N SER A 420 -6.12 -8.52 -10.88
CA SER A 420 -6.60 -9.91 -10.80
C SER A 420 -5.84 -10.71 -9.74
N LEU A 421 -4.52 -10.58 -9.69
CA LEU A 421 -3.72 -11.19 -8.63
C LEU A 421 -4.09 -10.63 -7.23
N SER A 422 -4.33 -9.33 -7.09
CA SER A 422 -4.78 -8.75 -5.82
C SER A 422 -6.16 -9.28 -5.40
N SER A 423 -7.04 -9.49 -6.35
CA SER A 423 -8.35 -10.10 -6.11
C SER A 423 -8.22 -11.57 -5.69
N LEU A 424 -7.37 -12.31 -6.40
CA LEU A 424 -7.08 -13.71 -6.09
C LEU A 424 -6.45 -13.88 -4.69
N GLU A 425 -5.46 -13.06 -4.35
CA GLU A 425 -4.85 -12.99 -3.02
C GLU A 425 -5.92 -12.75 -1.94
N ARG A 426 -6.84 -11.83 -2.16
CA ARG A 426 -7.91 -11.49 -1.22
C ARG A 426 -8.92 -12.61 -1.08
N VAL A 427 -9.42 -13.18 -2.18
CA VAL A 427 -10.41 -14.26 -2.14
C VAL A 427 -9.82 -15.52 -1.52
N SER A 428 -8.60 -15.90 -1.88
CA SER A 428 -7.91 -17.05 -1.30
C SER A 428 -7.71 -16.92 0.22
N SER A 429 -7.62 -15.70 0.73
CA SER A 429 -7.54 -15.46 2.17
C SER A 429 -8.88 -15.59 2.89
N LEU A 430 -10.00 -15.49 2.19
CA LEU A 430 -11.35 -15.53 2.77
C LEU A 430 -11.98 -16.92 2.77
N ILE A 431 -11.59 -17.81 1.85
CA ILE A 431 -12.16 -19.17 1.71
C ILE A 431 -11.31 -20.23 2.40
N GLY A 432 -11.83 -21.46 2.46
CA GLY A 432 -11.12 -22.61 3.04
C GLY A 432 -9.84 -22.98 2.27
N HIS A 433 -8.88 -23.60 2.93
CA HIS A 433 -7.56 -23.87 2.34
C HIS A 433 -7.61 -24.72 1.06
N ASP A 434 -8.44 -25.76 1.02
CA ASP A 434 -8.53 -26.64 -0.15
C ASP A 434 -9.17 -25.95 -1.34
N GLU A 435 -10.23 -25.18 -1.14
CA GLU A 435 -10.83 -24.36 -2.19
C GLU A 435 -9.88 -23.26 -2.66
N ALA A 436 -9.17 -22.60 -1.73
CA ALA A 436 -8.17 -21.59 -2.06
C ALA A 436 -7.05 -22.18 -2.92
N ARG A 437 -6.56 -23.38 -2.57
CA ARG A 437 -5.55 -24.11 -3.36
C ARG A 437 -6.05 -24.39 -4.78
N ASN A 438 -7.26 -24.92 -4.92
CA ASN A 438 -7.84 -25.26 -6.22
C ASN A 438 -8.07 -23.98 -7.07
N LEU A 439 -8.56 -22.91 -6.47
CA LEU A 439 -8.76 -21.62 -7.14
C LEU A 439 -7.43 -21.03 -7.65
N VAL A 440 -6.39 -21.11 -6.83
CA VAL A 440 -5.08 -20.49 -7.12
C VAL A 440 -4.30 -21.31 -8.15
N ARG A 441 -4.32 -22.66 -8.07
CA ARG A 441 -3.53 -23.56 -8.93
C ARG A 441 -3.72 -23.28 -10.42
N GLY A 442 -4.95 -23.16 -10.90
CA GLY A 442 -5.23 -22.86 -12.30
C GLY A 442 -4.66 -21.51 -12.76
N SER A 443 -4.64 -20.52 -11.87
CA SER A 443 -4.04 -19.20 -12.14
C SER A 443 -2.50 -19.25 -12.13
N LEU A 444 -1.90 -20.00 -11.20
CA LEU A 444 -0.45 -20.22 -11.13
C LEU A 444 0.09 -20.84 -12.41
N GLU A 445 -0.56 -21.89 -12.89
CA GLU A 445 -0.16 -22.59 -14.12
C GLU A 445 -0.25 -21.68 -15.36
N ARG A 446 -1.33 -20.90 -15.49
CA ARG A 446 -1.54 -20.04 -16.66
C ARG A 446 -0.56 -18.87 -16.69
N VAL A 447 -0.42 -18.15 -15.58
CA VAL A 447 0.52 -17.01 -15.51
C VAL A 447 1.95 -17.52 -15.61
N GLY A 448 2.28 -18.67 -15.01
CA GLY A 448 3.59 -19.31 -15.15
C GLY A 448 3.94 -19.63 -16.61
N ARG A 449 2.97 -20.14 -17.40
CA ARG A 449 3.18 -20.40 -18.84
C ARG A 449 3.41 -19.11 -19.65
N VAL A 450 2.72 -18.03 -19.31
CA VAL A 450 2.96 -16.71 -19.95
C VAL A 450 4.36 -16.20 -19.62
N LEU A 451 4.78 -16.26 -18.36
CA LEU A 451 6.13 -15.88 -17.95
C LEU A 451 7.22 -16.73 -18.63
N ASP A 452 6.96 -18.04 -18.84
CA ASP A 452 7.89 -18.92 -19.60
C ASP A 452 7.93 -18.55 -21.09
N ALA A 453 6.76 -18.32 -21.71
CA ALA A 453 6.68 -18.00 -23.12
C ALA A 453 7.35 -16.67 -23.48
N GLU A 454 7.22 -15.67 -22.60
CA GLU A 454 7.84 -14.37 -22.77
C GLU A 454 9.24 -14.29 -22.14
N ASP A 455 9.66 -15.33 -21.38
CA ASP A 455 10.90 -15.40 -20.58
C ASP A 455 11.10 -14.16 -19.69
N ASN A 456 9.99 -13.74 -19.04
CA ASN A 456 9.89 -12.46 -18.34
C ASN A 456 10.06 -12.59 -16.80
N TRP A 457 10.57 -13.73 -16.32
CA TRP A 457 10.71 -14.01 -14.88
C TRP A 457 11.52 -12.97 -14.11
N VAL A 458 12.51 -12.36 -14.75
CA VAL A 458 13.36 -11.32 -14.14
C VAL A 458 12.69 -9.96 -14.18
N ALA A 459 12.14 -9.58 -15.33
CA ALA A 459 11.52 -8.26 -15.52
C ALA A 459 10.21 -8.12 -14.73
N ASP A 460 9.40 -9.19 -14.67
CA ASP A 460 8.15 -9.27 -13.91
C ASP A 460 8.35 -9.99 -12.55
N LEU A 461 9.48 -9.75 -11.89
CA LEU A 461 9.83 -10.35 -10.60
C LEU A 461 8.72 -10.21 -9.55
N ASP A 462 8.06 -9.06 -9.48
CA ASP A 462 6.99 -8.84 -8.50
C ASP A 462 5.80 -9.78 -8.74
N VAL A 463 5.45 -10.07 -10.00
CA VAL A 463 4.42 -11.07 -10.37
C VAL A 463 4.88 -12.45 -9.95
N SER A 464 6.09 -12.84 -10.33
CA SER A 464 6.68 -14.14 -10.01
C SER A 464 6.69 -14.43 -8.51
N LEU A 465 7.08 -13.43 -7.71
CA LEU A 465 7.09 -13.55 -6.25
C LEU A 465 5.70 -13.57 -5.63
N ARG A 466 4.71 -12.89 -6.22
CA ARG A 466 3.31 -12.98 -5.78
C ARG A 466 2.73 -14.35 -6.02
N LEU A 467 3.01 -14.97 -7.17
CA LEU A 467 2.62 -16.36 -7.45
C LEU A 467 3.22 -17.32 -6.42
N LEU A 468 4.52 -17.19 -6.14
CA LEU A 468 5.19 -18.00 -5.13
C LEU A 468 4.58 -17.82 -3.73
N LYS A 469 4.28 -16.59 -3.34
CA LYS A 469 3.59 -16.31 -2.07
C LYS A 469 2.20 -16.93 -2.02
N LEU A 470 1.42 -16.84 -3.08
CA LEU A 470 0.11 -17.46 -3.19
C LEU A 470 0.20 -18.98 -3.03
N ALA A 471 1.09 -19.65 -3.75
CA ALA A 471 1.30 -21.09 -3.65
C ALA A 471 1.64 -21.52 -2.21
N ILE A 472 2.61 -20.86 -1.58
CA ILE A 472 3.01 -21.14 -0.19
C ILE A 472 1.85 -20.86 0.77
N SER A 473 1.18 -19.72 0.58
CA SER A 473 0.14 -19.27 1.47
C SER A 473 -1.12 -20.15 1.44
N THR A 474 -1.43 -20.79 0.34
CA THR A 474 -2.54 -21.75 0.20
C THR A 474 -2.13 -23.20 0.49
N GLY A 475 -0.85 -23.43 0.79
CA GLY A 475 -0.31 -24.77 1.04
C GLY A 475 -0.16 -25.61 -0.24
N ASP A 476 -0.12 -25.00 -1.41
CA ASP A 476 0.18 -25.66 -2.68
C ASP A 476 1.71 -25.78 -2.88
N TRP A 477 2.29 -26.72 -2.13
CA TRP A 477 3.74 -26.90 -2.11
C TRP A 477 4.30 -27.43 -3.42
N GLU A 478 3.51 -28.20 -4.17
CA GLU A 478 3.87 -28.69 -5.49
C GLU A 478 4.09 -27.53 -6.47
N SER A 479 3.09 -26.65 -6.59
CA SER A 479 3.22 -25.43 -7.41
C SER A 479 4.34 -24.50 -6.90
N ALA A 480 4.54 -24.41 -5.59
CA ALA A 480 5.65 -23.61 -5.04
C ALA A 480 7.02 -24.14 -5.46
N GLN A 481 7.22 -25.48 -5.41
CA GLN A 481 8.46 -26.11 -5.86
C GLN A 481 8.68 -25.96 -7.37
N GLU A 482 7.62 -26.10 -8.17
CA GLU A 482 7.69 -25.89 -9.61
C GLU A 482 8.10 -24.45 -9.95
N LEU A 483 7.47 -23.45 -9.31
CA LEU A 483 7.83 -22.04 -9.48
C LEU A 483 9.29 -21.78 -9.10
N LEU A 484 9.76 -22.36 -8.00
CA LEU A 484 11.16 -22.24 -7.58
C LEU A 484 12.11 -22.87 -8.62
N GLY A 485 11.76 -24.05 -9.16
CA GLY A 485 12.51 -24.69 -10.21
C GLY A 485 12.59 -23.86 -11.50
N ARG A 486 11.49 -23.17 -11.86
CA ARG A 486 11.47 -22.23 -13.00
C ARG A 486 12.38 -21.02 -12.72
N MET A 487 12.30 -20.42 -11.54
CA MET A 487 13.19 -19.33 -11.13
C MET A 487 14.66 -19.75 -11.14
N ASP A 488 15.01 -20.94 -10.63
CA ASP A 488 16.38 -21.44 -10.61
C ASP A 488 16.94 -21.70 -12.01
N ARG A 489 16.10 -22.12 -12.98
CA ARG A 489 16.54 -22.21 -14.38
C ARG A 489 16.94 -20.86 -14.98
N VAL A 490 16.27 -19.78 -14.58
CA VAL A 490 16.51 -18.44 -15.14
C VAL A 490 17.66 -17.69 -14.42
N TRP A 491 17.73 -17.78 -13.09
CA TRP A 491 18.72 -17.04 -12.32
C TRP A 491 19.43 -17.80 -11.20
N GLY A 492 19.37 -19.14 -11.23
CA GLY A 492 20.06 -19.98 -10.22
C GLY A 492 21.58 -19.81 -10.28
N THR A 493 22.13 -19.54 -11.47
CA THR A 493 23.56 -19.25 -11.68
C THR A 493 23.76 -17.93 -12.44
N ASP A 494 24.98 -17.37 -12.40
CA ASP A 494 25.33 -16.18 -13.18
C ASP A 494 25.25 -16.45 -14.69
N GLU A 495 25.61 -17.67 -15.10
CA GLU A 495 25.56 -18.12 -16.50
C GLU A 495 24.10 -18.20 -16.99
N ALA A 496 23.20 -18.79 -16.19
CA ALA A 496 21.78 -18.86 -16.53
C ALA A 496 21.17 -17.47 -16.68
N LEU A 497 21.45 -16.57 -15.72
CA LEU A 497 20.95 -15.20 -15.76
C LEU A 497 21.46 -14.43 -16.99
N ARG A 498 22.73 -14.60 -17.35
CA ARG A 498 23.31 -13.98 -18.55
C ARG A 498 22.70 -14.54 -19.83
N ALA A 499 22.46 -15.85 -19.87
CA ALA A 499 21.85 -16.49 -21.04
C ALA A 499 20.41 -15.99 -21.27
N SER A 500 19.67 -15.68 -20.17
CA SER A 500 18.28 -15.22 -20.26
C SER A 500 18.13 -13.74 -20.61
N THR A 501 19.11 -12.88 -20.22
CA THR A 501 18.97 -11.42 -20.32
C THR A 501 19.97 -10.74 -21.28
N LEU A 502 21.00 -11.44 -21.74
CA LEU A 502 22.07 -11.03 -22.69
C LEU A 502 22.81 -9.73 -22.35
N CYS A 503 22.11 -8.60 -22.18
CA CYS A 503 22.70 -7.29 -21.89
C CYS A 503 21.99 -6.57 -20.74
N LEU A 504 22.75 -5.86 -19.92
CA LEU A 504 22.24 -4.95 -18.89
C LEU A 504 22.42 -3.50 -19.35
N HIS A 505 21.39 -2.68 -19.14
CA HIS A 505 21.41 -1.26 -19.45
C HIS A 505 21.07 -0.42 -18.21
N TYR A 506 21.86 0.63 -17.99
CA TYR A 506 21.57 1.67 -17.00
C TYR A 506 21.54 3.04 -17.68
N ARG A 507 20.43 3.75 -17.62
CA ARG A 507 20.25 5.06 -18.28
C ARG A 507 20.63 5.01 -19.78
N ASN A 508 20.14 4.02 -20.51
CA ASN A 508 20.46 3.75 -21.94
C ASN A 508 21.95 3.48 -22.25
N ARG A 509 22.80 3.32 -21.23
CA ARG A 509 24.19 2.88 -21.40
C ARG A 509 24.30 1.39 -21.16
N GLU A 510 24.89 0.69 -22.11
CA GLU A 510 25.16 -0.74 -21.99
C GLU A 510 26.25 -0.97 -20.96
N ILE A 511 26.02 -1.94 -20.06
CA ILE A 511 27.03 -2.44 -19.13
C ILE A 511 27.82 -3.55 -19.83
N LYS A 512 29.12 -3.35 -20.02
CA LYS A 512 29.98 -4.28 -20.73
C LYS A 512 29.83 -5.73 -20.26
N PRO A 513 29.53 -6.71 -21.12
CA PRO A 513 29.25 -8.10 -20.73
C PRO A 513 30.35 -8.77 -19.90
N GLY A 514 31.61 -8.35 -20.05
CA GLY A 514 32.77 -8.89 -19.32
C GLY A 514 32.77 -8.54 -17.82
N ASN A 515 31.97 -7.57 -17.38
CA ASN A 515 31.90 -7.16 -15.99
C ASN A 515 31.01 -8.11 -15.18
N LYS A 516 31.62 -8.92 -14.33
CA LYS A 516 30.88 -9.89 -13.48
C LYS A 516 30.08 -9.24 -12.36
N SER A 517 30.51 -8.10 -11.82
CA SER A 517 29.92 -7.46 -10.63
C SER A 517 28.43 -7.13 -10.78
N PRO A 518 27.94 -6.48 -11.85
CA PRO A 518 26.54 -6.14 -12.00
C PRO A 518 25.62 -7.37 -12.00
N TRP A 519 26.04 -8.44 -12.66
CA TRP A 519 25.29 -9.70 -12.74
C TRP A 519 25.17 -10.37 -11.37
N THR A 520 26.27 -10.44 -10.64
CA THR A 520 26.31 -11.00 -9.29
C THR A 520 25.41 -10.20 -8.34
N TRP A 521 25.40 -8.86 -8.44
CA TRP A 521 24.52 -8.04 -7.61
C TRP A 521 23.06 -8.14 -8.00
N LEU A 522 22.74 -8.22 -9.28
CA LEU A 522 21.37 -8.50 -9.76
C LEU A 522 20.89 -9.85 -9.24
N ARG A 523 21.67 -10.93 -9.43
CA ARG A 523 21.32 -12.25 -8.92
C ARG A 523 21.15 -12.27 -7.40
N ASN A 524 22.02 -11.62 -6.66
CA ASN A 524 21.88 -11.52 -5.21
C ASN A 524 20.58 -10.82 -4.81
N TYR A 525 20.17 -9.77 -5.52
CA TYR A 525 18.89 -9.12 -5.32
C TYR A 525 17.71 -10.08 -5.55
N LEU A 526 17.70 -10.82 -6.67
CA LEU A 526 16.65 -11.78 -7.00
C LEU A 526 16.53 -12.85 -5.91
N HIS A 527 17.64 -13.37 -5.42
CA HIS A 527 17.65 -14.36 -4.34
C HIS A 527 17.14 -13.79 -3.00
N GLU A 528 17.59 -12.61 -2.59
CA GLU A 528 17.10 -11.98 -1.34
C GLU A 528 15.60 -11.71 -1.40
N ARG A 529 15.09 -11.20 -2.53
CA ARG A 529 13.64 -10.99 -2.73
C ARG A 529 12.86 -12.30 -2.67
N ARG A 530 13.40 -13.37 -3.26
CA ARG A 530 12.79 -14.71 -3.19
C ARG A 530 12.70 -15.24 -1.75
N ILE A 531 13.78 -15.14 -0.99
CA ILE A 531 13.80 -15.57 0.42
C ILE A 531 12.86 -14.71 1.28
N GLU A 532 12.82 -13.42 1.06
CA GLU A 532 11.88 -12.52 1.74
C GLU A 532 10.43 -12.90 1.42
N ALA A 533 10.13 -13.21 0.14
CA ALA A 533 8.81 -13.65 -0.28
C ALA A 533 8.41 -14.97 0.42
N ILE A 534 9.29 -15.97 0.44
CA ILE A 534 9.07 -17.24 1.13
C ILE A 534 8.82 -17.00 2.62
N SER A 535 9.73 -16.28 3.29
CA SER A 535 9.63 -16.01 4.74
C SER A 535 8.35 -15.26 5.11
N SER A 536 7.87 -14.37 4.22
CA SER A 536 6.64 -13.61 4.43
C SER A 536 5.36 -14.44 4.26
N ALA A 537 5.42 -15.56 3.53
CA ALA A 537 4.27 -16.40 3.21
C ALA A 537 4.23 -17.73 4.00
N LEU A 538 5.35 -18.16 4.61
CA LEU A 538 5.39 -19.37 5.41
C LEU A 538 4.38 -19.31 6.56
N PRO A 539 3.57 -20.37 6.78
CA PRO A 539 2.71 -20.47 7.95
C PRO A 539 3.55 -20.36 9.23
N ILE A 540 3.09 -19.54 10.18
CA ILE A 540 3.68 -19.45 11.52
C ILE A 540 3.30 -20.73 12.26
N GLY A 541 4.23 -21.30 13.00
CA GLY A 541 4.05 -22.59 13.68
C GLY A 541 4.57 -23.79 12.91
N MET A 542 4.98 -23.66 11.63
CA MET A 542 5.73 -24.72 10.96
C MET A 542 7.11 -24.86 11.61
N ASP A 543 7.45 -26.07 12.02
CA ASP A 543 8.79 -26.36 12.51
C ASP A 543 9.82 -26.47 11.36
N ALA A 544 11.11 -26.47 11.74
CA ALA A 544 12.19 -26.51 10.75
C ALA A 544 12.21 -27.83 9.92
N ALA A 545 11.78 -28.94 10.49
CA ALA A 545 11.71 -30.23 9.78
C ALA A 545 10.60 -30.20 8.72
N GLN A 546 9.44 -29.68 9.07
CA GLN A 546 8.33 -29.47 8.14
C GLN A 546 8.74 -28.55 6.98
N ILE A 547 9.44 -27.43 7.28
CA ILE A 547 9.93 -26.52 6.23
C ILE A 547 10.95 -27.25 5.34
N ALA A 548 11.87 -28.02 5.89
CA ALA A 548 12.86 -28.76 5.12
C ALA A 548 12.22 -29.78 4.17
N THR A 549 11.15 -30.46 4.60
CA THR A 549 10.41 -31.40 3.71
C THR A 549 9.71 -30.68 2.56
N LYS A 550 9.32 -29.42 2.73
CA LYS A 550 8.67 -28.63 1.66
C LYS A 550 9.68 -28.02 0.68
N PHE A 551 10.95 -27.91 1.04
CA PHE A 551 12.03 -27.40 0.19
C PHE A 551 13.23 -28.38 0.15
N PRO A 552 13.06 -29.59 -0.41
CA PRO A 552 14.07 -30.66 -0.34
C PRO A 552 15.37 -30.33 -1.07
N GLY A 553 15.31 -29.43 -2.05
CA GLY A 553 16.51 -28.95 -2.79
C GLY A 553 17.30 -27.87 -2.06
N GLY A 554 16.84 -27.46 -0.85
CA GLY A 554 17.38 -26.30 -0.17
C GLY A 554 17.10 -24.99 -0.92
N LEU A 555 17.40 -23.87 -0.28
CA LEU A 555 17.30 -22.54 -0.88
C LEU A 555 18.65 -21.86 -0.74
N ARG A 556 19.13 -21.22 -1.80
CA ARG A 556 20.45 -20.55 -1.78
C ARG A 556 20.29 -19.03 -1.87
N VAL A 557 21.12 -18.34 -1.09
CA VAL A 557 21.31 -16.89 -1.19
C VAL A 557 22.81 -16.62 -1.31
N ARG A 558 23.17 -15.87 -2.34
CA ARG A 558 24.55 -15.65 -2.72
C ARG A 558 25.22 -17.01 -3.00
N THR A 559 26.02 -17.57 -2.27
CA THR A 559 26.61 -18.91 -2.44
C THR A 559 26.26 -19.85 -1.27
N LYS A 560 25.48 -19.35 -0.29
CA LYS A 560 25.18 -20.09 0.93
C LYS A 560 23.78 -20.67 0.90
N GLU A 561 23.65 -21.91 1.35
CA GLU A 561 22.37 -22.54 1.60
C GLU A 561 21.68 -21.87 2.79
N VAL A 562 20.39 -21.57 2.62
CA VAL A 562 19.54 -21.04 3.70
C VAL A 562 18.87 -22.21 4.40
N LYS A 563 19.29 -22.48 5.62
CA LYS A 563 18.72 -23.55 6.44
C LYS A 563 17.26 -23.28 6.78
N ALA A 564 16.46 -24.35 6.92
CA ALA A 564 15.04 -24.25 7.31
C ALA A 564 14.83 -23.51 8.65
N THR A 565 15.76 -23.66 9.60
CA THR A 565 15.76 -22.93 10.88
C THR A 565 15.89 -21.42 10.67
N VAL A 566 16.65 -20.98 9.67
CA VAL A 566 16.79 -19.56 9.33
C VAL A 566 15.51 -19.01 8.68
N LEU A 567 14.87 -19.78 7.79
CA LEU A 567 13.59 -19.39 7.19
C LEU A 567 12.50 -19.24 8.24
N ARG A 568 12.40 -20.23 9.16
CA ARG A 568 11.48 -20.16 10.29
C ARG A 568 11.70 -18.89 11.11
N ARG A 569 12.92 -18.67 11.58
CA ARG A 569 13.26 -17.47 12.36
C ARG A 569 12.91 -16.18 11.61
N ARG A 570 13.21 -16.09 10.31
CA ARG A 570 12.86 -14.92 9.48
C ARG A 570 11.36 -14.71 9.37
N ALA A 571 10.57 -15.79 9.22
CA ALA A 571 9.12 -15.71 9.21
C ALA A 571 8.57 -15.18 10.53
N GLU A 572 9.08 -15.67 11.66
CA GLU A 572 8.73 -15.22 13.02
C GLU A 572 9.13 -13.75 13.24
N GLN A 573 10.33 -13.34 12.80
CA GLN A 573 10.81 -11.96 12.89
C GLN A 573 9.92 -11.00 12.11
N LEU A 574 9.59 -11.33 10.85
CA LEU A 574 8.70 -10.52 10.02
C LEU A 574 7.28 -10.42 10.61
N ALA A 575 6.78 -11.51 11.19
CA ALA A 575 5.47 -11.52 11.85
C ALA A 575 5.49 -10.65 13.12
N SER A 576 6.53 -10.81 13.94
CA SER A 576 6.71 -10.02 15.18
C SER A 576 6.77 -8.53 14.89
N ALA A 577 7.41 -8.13 13.81
CA ALA A 577 7.52 -6.74 13.40
C ALA A 577 6.34 -6.22 12.55
N ASP A 578 5.27 -6.99 12.36
CA ASP A 578 4.15 -6.66 11.44
C ASP A 578 4.62 -6.27 10.03
N LEU A 579 5.55 -7.07 9.47
CA LEU A 579 6.14 -6.86 8.14
C LEU A 579 5.80 -7.98 7.15
N ARG A 580 4.86 -8.85 7.48
CA ARG A 580 4.42 -9.92 6.59
C ARG A 580 3.43 -9.45 5.52
N ALA A 581 3.24 -10.28 4.49
CA ALA A 581 2.28 -9.99 3.43
C ALA A 581 0.85 -9.80 3.97
N ARG A 582 0.14 -8.85 3.39
CA ARG A 582 -1.15 -8.34 3.86
C ARG A 582 -2.27 -9.38 3.89
N ASP A 583 -2.18 -10.43 3.08
CA ASP A 583 -3.32 -11.32 2.79
C ASP A 583 -3.56 -12.39 3.87
N ARG A 584 -2.67 -12.47 4.87
CA ARG A 584 -2.79 -13.34 6.03
C ARG A 584 -2.73 -12.60 7.36
N GLU A 585 -3.09 -11.34 7.38
CA GLU A 585 -2.98 -10.48 8.56
C GLU A 585 -3.71 -11.06 9.77
N ASP A 586 -4.90 -11.58 9.57
CA ASP A 586 -5.69 -12.13 10.67
C ASP A 586 -5.03 -13.38 11.27
N ASP A 587 -4.43 -14.23 10.44
CA ASP A 587 -3.74 -15.43 10.91
C ASP A 587 -2.36 -15.10 11.51
N ALA A 588 -1.64 -14.16 10.94
CA ALA A 588 -0.33 -13.76 11.44
C ALA A 588 -0.40 -13.04 12.79
N LEU A 589 -1.42 -12.20 12.96
CA LEU A 589 -1.70 -11.55 14.24
C LEU A 589 -2.24 -12.54 15.29
N LEU A 590 -3.04 -13.51 14.85
CA LEU A 590 -3.60 -14.58 15.68
C LEU A 590 -2.53 -15.54 16.19
N ASN A 591 -1.58 -15.92 15.33
CA ASN A 591 -0.54 -16.91 15.65
C ASN A 591 0.75 -16.28 16.22
N SER A 592 0.78 -14.98 16.42
CA SER A 592 1.95 -14.29 16.99
C SER A 592 2.10 -14.49 18.51
N HIS A 593 1.25 -15.32 19.11
CA HIS A 593 1.28 -15.63 20.55
C HIS A 593 2.57 -16.32 21.02
N ASP A 594 3.26 -17.01 20.11
CA ASP A 594 4.47 -17.77 20.43
C ASP A 594 5.76 -16.93 20.30
N VAL A 595 5.64 -15.65 19.93
CA VAL A 595 6.81 -14.78 19.89
C VAL A 595 6.86 -13.95 21.15
N ASP A 596 7.76 -14.29 22.05
CA ASP A 596 8.07 -13.52 23.24
C ASP A 596 8.41 -12.07 22.86
N PHE A 597 7.48 -11.17 23.09
CA PHE A 597 7.67 -9.75 22.91
C PHE A 597 7.38 -9.06 24.25
N ASP A 598 8.43 -8.86 25.03
CA ASP A 598 8.39 -8.00 26.21
C ASP A 598 8.34 -6.54 25.73
N GLY A 599 7.24 -5.85 26.04
CA GLY A 599 7.04 -4.44 25.68
C GLY A 599 7.29 -3.44 26.81
N ASP A 600 7.65 -3.89 27.99
CA ASP A 600 7.79 -3.05 29.18
C ASP A 600 8.96 -2.05 29.05
N TRP A 601 9.97 -2.38 28.26
CA TRP A 601 11.07 -1.49 27.93
C TRP A 601 10.62 -0.17 27.27
N LEU A 602 9.56 -0.17 26.44
CA LEU A 602 9.08 1.05 25.81
C LEU A 602 8.51 2.02 26.83
N ARG A 603 7.71 1.53 27.77
CA ARG A 603 7.16 2.36 28.86
C ARG A 603 8.25 2.96 29.73
N ALA A 604 9.26 2.16 30.09
CA ALA A 604 10.39 2.63 30.91
C ALA A 604 11.18 3.74 30.19
N ASP A 605 11.45 3.55 28.90
CA ASP A 605 12.25 4.50 28.10
C ASP A 605 11.51 5.82 27.82
N VAL A 606 10.16 5.81 27.69
CA VAL A 606 9.38 7.02 27.37
C VAL A 606 8.67 7.66 28.55
N LYS A 607 8.91 7.20 29.76
CA LYS A 607 8.25 7.68 31.00
C LYS A 607 8.32 9.19 31.19
N ALA A 608 9.39 9.82 30.71
CA ALA A 608 9.57 11.27 30.79
C ALA A 608 8.74 12.06 29.74
N ASP A 609 8.19 11.39 28.72
CA ASP A 609 7.34 12.00 27.70
C ASP A 609 5.87 11.78 28.08
N ALA A 610 5.21 12.82 28.57
CA ALA A 610 3.84 12.75 29.08
C ALA A 610 2.84 12.38 27.96
N GLU A 611 3.02 12.90 26.74
CA GLU A 611 2.11 12.64 25.61
C GLU A 611 2.23 11.19 25.14
N LEU A 612 3.44 10.69 24.94
CA LEU A 612 3.66 9.31 24.52
C LEU A 612 3.25 8.31 25.59
N SER A 613 3.48 8.64 26.87
CA SER A 613 3.03 7.83 28.01
C SER A 613 1.50 7.74 28.07
N ALA A 614 0.78 8.84 27.85
CA ALA A 614 -0.68 8.86 27.79
C ALA A 614 -1.20 8.03 26.61
N ARG A 615 -0.58 8.10 25.43
CA ARG A 615 -0.92 7.28 24.27
C ARG A 615 -0.73 5.78 24.53
N LEU A 616 0.37 5.39 25.16
CA LEU A 616 0.61 3.99 25.53
C LEU A 616 -0.41 3.50 26.57
N ALA A 617 -0.78 4.34 27.55
CA ALA A 617 -1.81 4.01 28.52
C ALA A 617 -3.18 3.76 27.86
N ALA A 618 -3.57 4.59 26.88
CA ALA A 618 -4.81 4.40 26.11
C ALA A 618 -4.79 3.08 25.30
N ILE A 619 -3.64 2.73 24.72
CA ILE A 619 -3.47 1.45 24.01
C ILE A 619 -3.57 0.27 24.99
N ASP A 620 -2.97 0.37 26.18
CA ASP A 620 -3.04 -0.67 27.22
C ASP A 620 -4.48 -0.92 27.65
N GLU A 621 -5.22 0.14 27.92
CA GLU A 621 -6.63 0.06 28.28
C GLU A 621 -7.43 -0.65 27.17
N PHE A 622 -7.20 -0.30 25.91
CA PHE A 622 -7.82 -0.96 24.77
C PHE A 622 -7.45 -2.45 24.71
N VAL A 623 -6.17 -2.80 24.88
CA VAL A 623 -5.70 -4.20 24.88
C VAL A 623 -6.32 -4.98 26.02
N GLN A 624 -6.38 -4.41 27.22
CA GLN A 624 -6.98 -5.06 28.38
C GLN A 624 -8.47 -5.37 28.16
N ARG A 625 -9.22 -4.42 27.56
CA ARG A 625 -10.63 -4.63 27.22
C ARG A 625 -10.83 -5.70 26.16
N CYS A 626 -9.94 -5.77 25.16
CA CYS A 626 -9.98 -6.86 24.19
C CYS A 626 -9.77 -8.25 24.84
N LYS A 627 -8.92 -8.33 25.88
CA LYS A 627 -8.73 -9.57 26.66
C LYS A 627 -10.00 -9.97 27.42
N GLU A 628 -10.68 -9.02 28.03
CA GLU A 628 -11.94 -9.24 28.75
C GLU A 628 -13.06 -9.74 27.82
N LEU A 629 -13.02 -9.37 26.55
CA LEU A 629 -13.92 -9.87 25.52
C LEU A 629 -13.59 -11.28 24.99
N GLY A 630 -12.52 -11.90 25.48
CA GLY A 630 -12.01 -13.16 24.97
C GLY A 630 -11.48 -13.08 23.53
N ASP A 631 -11.17 -11.88 23.05
CA ASP A 631 -10.71 -11.61 21.69
C ASP A 631 -9.19 -11.82 21.62
N ARG A 632 -8.77 -13.06 21.45
CA ARG A 632 -7.36 -13.51 21.44
C ARG A 632 -6.45 -12.81 20.42
N PRO A 633 -6.90 -12.40 19.21
CA PRO A 633 -6.06 -11.72 18.23
C PRO A 633 -5.45 -10.40 18.73
N TRP A 634 -6.04 -9.82 19.79
CA TRP A 634 -5.68 -8.51 20.32
C TRP A 634 -4.87 -8.60 21.63
N LEU A 635 -4.36 -9.77 21.96
CA LEU A 635 -3.45 -9.95 23.09
C LEU A 635 -2.04 -9.36 22.84
N MET A 636 -1.87 -8.53 21.82
CA MET A 636 -0.59 -7.87 21.55
C MET A 636 -0.26 -6.88 22.67
N PRO A 637 0.98 -6.87 23.15
CA PRO A 637 1.43 -5.82 24.04
C PRO A 637 1.24 -4.43 23.41
N ALA A 638 0.94 -3.42 24.22
CA ALA A 638 0.73 -2.06 23.75
C ALA A 638 1.88 -1.54 22.88
N ALA A 639 3.12 -1.84 23.25
CA ALA A 639 4.30 -1.48 22.48
C ALA A 639 4.26 -2.04 21.05
N ARG A 640 3.82 -3.27 20.87
CA ARG A 640 3.71 -3.90 19.55
C ARG A 640 2.61 -3.26 18.72
N LEU A 641 1.46 -2.98 19.32
CA LEU A 641 0.36 -2.30 18.65
C LEU A 641 0.74 -0.86 18.27
N PHE A 642 1.51 -0.19 19.11
CA PHE A 642 2.07 1.13 18.83
C PHE A 642 3.04 1.11 17.63
N LEU A 643 3.90 0.10 17.53
CA LEU A 643 4.92 -0.05 16.47
C LEU A 643 4.44 -0.76 15.22
N CYS A 644 3.21 -1.30 15.16
CA CYS A 644 2.71 -2.04 14.00
C CYS A 644 2.67 -1.14 12.75
N THR A 645 2.92 -1.71 11.58
CA THR A 645 2.87 -0.98 10.29
C THR A 645 1.46 -0.77 9.79
N ARG A 646 0.55 -1.68 10.16
CA ARG A 646 -0.84 -1.73 9.73
C ARG A 646 -1.77 -1.78 10.94
N PRO A 647 -2.00 -0.62 11.56
CA PRO A 647 -2.85 -0.58 12.74
C PRO A 647 -4.28 -1.03 12.40
N PRO A 648 -5.01 -1.56 13.38
CA PRO A 648 -6.43 -1.82 13.26
C PRO A 648 -7.17 -0.66 12.63
N SER A 649 -8.18 -0.95 11.82
CA SER A 649 -9.03 0.09 11.24
C SER A 649 -9.85 0.77 12.35
N TYR A 650 -10.37 1.97 12.06
CA TYR A 650 -11.33 2.64 12.95
C TYR A 650 -12.46 1.69 13.35
N PHE A 651 -13.02 0.99 12.36
CA PHE A 651 -14.06 0.00 12.56
C PHE A 651 -13.65 -1.12 13.53
N ASP A 652 -12.42 -1.66 13.40
CA ASP A 652 -11.93 -2.72 14.29
C ASP A 652 -11.79 -2.25 15.73
N ILE A 653 -11.37 -1.00 15.93
CA ILE A 653 -11.24 -0.39 17.25
C ILE A 653 -12.65 -0.09 17.83
N ALA A 654 -13.50 0.60 17.05
CA ALA A 654 -14.82 0.99 17.48
C ALA A 654 -15.69 -0.21 17.86
N ARG A 655 -15.68 -1.28 17.05
CA ARG A 655 -16.43 -2.51 17.33
C ARG A 655 -16.10 -3.11 18.70
N ARG A 656 -14.84 -3.08 19.09
CA ARG A 656 -14.39 -3.63 20.38
C ARG A 656 -14.62 -2.68 21.52
N TRP A 657 -14.48 -1.41 21.26
CA TRP A 657 -14.71 -0.38 22.26
C TRP A 657 -16.19 -0.20 22.57
N LEU A 658 -17.04 -0.14 21.58
CA LEU A 658 -18.49 0.06 21.72
C LEU A 658 -19.21 -1.13 22.36
N TYR A 659 -18.62 -2.31 22.42
CA TYR A 659 -19.12 -3.43 23.22
C TYR A 659 -19.31 -3.06 24.70
N ARG A 660 -18.55 -2.11 25.20
CA ARG A 660 -18.73 -1.56 26.55
C ARG A 660 -20.07 -0.86 26.73
N VAL A 661 -20.57 -0.22 25.68
CA VAL A 661 -21.85 0.49 25.71
C VAL A 661 -23.03 -0.47 26.00
N GLU A 662 -22.91 -1.71 25.54
CA GLU A 662 -23.91 -2.75 25.84
C GLU A 662 -23.95 -3.10 27.34
N LYS A 663 -22.81 -3.05 28.03
CA LYS A 663 -22.68 -3.39 29.45
C LYS A 663 -22.92 -2.21 30.40
N GLU A 664 -22.46 -1.03 30.07
CA GLU A 664 -22.36 0.10 31.01
C GLU A 664 -23.23 1.30 30.60
N GLY A 665 -23.91 1.24 29.44
CA GLY A 665 -24.67 2.35 28.89
C GLY A 665 -23.83 3.40 28.17
N PHE A 666 -24.49 4.35 27.51
CA PHE A 666 -23.83 5.42 26.76
C PHE A 666 -23.37 6.51 27.73
N ALA A 667 -22.12 6.47 28.15
CA ALA A 667 -21.53 7.57 28.89
C ALA A 667 -20.93 8.60 27.89
N PRO A 668 -21.04 9.91 28.11
CA PRO A 668 -20.53 10.94 27.20
C PRO A 668 -19.03 10.82 26.89
N ASP A 669 -18.25 10.31 27.84
CA ASP A 669 -16.80 10.13 27.74
C ASP A 669 -16.37 8.94 26.90
N VAL A 670 -17.29 8.01 26.56
CA VAL A 670 -16.97 6.81 25.74
C VAL A 670 -16.47 7.19 24.35
N PHE A 671 -17.04 8.24 23.77
CA PHE A 671 -16.62 8.71 22.44
C PHE A 671 -15.25 9.39 22.50
N GLU A 672 -14.98 10.19 23.52
CA GLU A 672 -13.67 10.82 23.71
C GLU A 672 -12.59 9.77 23.95
N GLN A 673 -12.85 8.76 24.74
CA GLN A 673 -11.97 7.63 24.96
C GLN A 673 -11.73 6.85 23.65
N LEU A 674 -12.76 6.61 22.83
CA LEU A 674 -12.61 5.98 21.52
C LEU A 674 -11.68 6.78 20.61
N LEU A 675 -11.84 8.09 20.55
CA LEU A 675 -10.97 8.98 19.77
C LEU A 675 -9.54 8.98 20.31
N ALA A 676 -9.34 9.00 21.61
CA ALA A 676 -8.02 8.88 22.22
C ALA A 676 -7.32 7.58 21.83
N ILE A 677 -8.05 6.45 21.85
CA ILE A 677 -7.52 5.14 21.42
C ILE A 677 -7.21 5.14 19.92
N VAL A 678 -8.10 5.67 19.08
CA VAL A 678 -7.87 5.76 17.65
C VAL A 678 -6.60 6.59 17.35
N ASN A 679 -6.45 7.73 18.01
CA ASN A 679 -5.28 8.58 17.87
C ASN A 679 -4.00 7.87 18.35
N ALA A 680 -4.07 7.17 19.48
CA ALA A 680 -2.92 6.44 20.02
C ALA A 680 -2.49 5.28 19.10
N VAL A 681 -3.44 4.44 18.68
CA VAL A 681 -3.19 3.24 17.87
C VAL A 681 -2.82 3.60 16.42
N ARG A 682 -3.59 4.49 15.79
CA ARG A 682 -3.40 4.84 14.38
C ARG A 682 -2.40 5.97 14.16
N GLY A 683 -2.14 6.79 15.18
CA GLY A 683 -1.31 7.98 15.05
C GLY A 683 -1.94 9.05 14.13
N THR A 684 -3.27 9.02 13.97
CA THR A 684 -4.02 9.98 13.15
C THR A 684 -5.09 10.62 13.99
N GLU A 685 -5.28 11.91 13.83
CA GLU A 685 -6.47 12.58 14.33
C GLU A 685 -7.64 12.25 13.40
N TYR A 686 -8.84 12.20 13.96
CA TYR A 686 -10.03 12.01 13.15
C TYR A 686 -10.25 13.28 12.32
N SER A 687 -10.32 13.12 11.00
CA SER A 687 -10.55 14.22 10.08
C SER A 687 -11.74 13.91 9.18
N ASP A 688 -12.46 14.94 8.76
CA ASP A 688 -13.54 14.82 7.79
C ASP A 688 -13.03 14.40 6.40
N ALA A 689 -13.93 14.17 5.46
CA ALA A 689 -13.60 13.78 4.09
C ALA A 689 -12.74 14.81 3.34
N VAL A 690 -12.73 16.06 3.80
CA VAL A 690 -11.93 17.18 3.25
C VAL A 690 -10.56 17.27 3.94
N GLY A 691 -10.31 16.47 4.98
CA GLY A 691 -9.06 16.47 5.76
C GLY A 691 -9.04 17.53 6.88
N LYS A 692 -10.17 18.18 7.15
CA LYS A 692 -10.29 19.10 8.29
C LYS A 692 -10.42 18.28 9.57
N VAL A 693 -9.59 18.56 10.56
CA VAL A 693 -9.68 17.93 11.88
C VAL A 693 -11.01 18.28 12.51
N ILE A 694 -11.71 17.27 12.95
CA ILE A 694 -12.94 17.47 13.71
C ILE A 694 -12.51 17.86 15.12
N ASP A 695 -12.77 19.11 15.48
CA ASP A 695 -12.56 19.60 16.83
C ASP A 695 -13.61 18.96 17.75
N HIS A 696 -13.15 18.31 18.81
CA HIS A 696 -14.00 17.64 19.79
C HIS A 696 -15.01 18.58 20.43
N SER A 697 -14.70 19.86 20.52
CA SER A 697 -15.61 20.89 21.07
C SER A 697 -16.81 21.19 20.17
N THR A 698 -16.76 20.78 18.89
CA THR A 698 -17.82 21.02 17.90
C THR A 698 -18.68 19.79 17.59
N VAL A 699 -18.31 18.60 18.11
CA VAL A 699 -19.12 17.39 17.97
C VAL A 699 -20.16 17.35 19.07
N SER A 700 -21.33 17.93 18.81
CA SER A 700 -22.51 17.64 19.64
C SER A 700 -22.99 16.24 19.28
N ILE A 701 -22.93 15.31 20.21
CA ILE A 701 -23.67 14.05 20.13
C ILE A 701 -25.13 14.38 20.43
N GLU A 702 -25.87 14.84 19.42
CA GLU A 702 -27.33 14.84 19.51
C GLU A 702 -27.74 13.38 19.61
N SER A 703 -28.33 13.00 20.74
CA SER A 703 -28.86 11.65 20.92
C SER A 703 -29.92 11.42 19.83
N PHE A 704 -29.63 10.53 18.90
CA PHE A 704 -30.51 10.14 17.79
C PHE A 704 -31.89 9.63 18.29
N TRP A 705 -32.03 9.36 19.57
CA TRP A 705 -33.20 8.77 20.23
C TRP A 705 -34.07 9.77 20.95
N GLY A 706 -33.79 11.05 20.93
CA GLY A 706 -34.55 12.08 21.63
C GLY A 706 -34.93 13.32 20.85
N ALA A 707 -34.51 13.44 19.60
CA ALA A 707 -34.90 14.55 18.77
C ALA A 707 -36.34 14.35 18.30
N GLU A 708 -37.27 15.12 18.82
CA GLU A 708 -38.58 15.27 18.18
C GLU A 708 -38.35 15.62 16.70
N PRO A 709 -39.08 14.95 15.77
CA PRO A 709 -38.92 15.27 14.35
C PRO A 709 -39.20 16.76 14.17
N ARG A 710 -38.23 17.52 13.64
CA ARG A 710 -38.42 18.94 13.33
C ARG A 710 -39.66 19.06 12.47
N ARG A 711 -40.73 19.62 13.05
CA ARG A 711 -41.98 19.94 12.34
C ARG A 711 -41.63 20.90 11.20
N GLY A 712 -41.60 20.39 9.97
CA GLY A 712 -41.46 21.24 8.78
C GLY A 712 -40.68 20.74 7.59
N SER A 713 -40.09 19.54 7.56
CA SER A 713 -39.47 19.02 6.35
C SER A 713 -40.01 17.65 5.99
N ALA A 714 -40.25 17.46 4.71
CA ALA A 714 -40.67 16.27 3.98
C ALA A 714 -40.89 14.98 4.79
N THR A 715 -42.03 14.34 4.58
CA THR A 715 -42.44 13.00 5.08
C THR A 715 -41.17 12.13 5.28
N PRO A 716 -40.94 11.61 6.49
CA PRO A 716 -39.83 10.68 6.68
C PRO A 716 -40.05 9.50 5.73
N LEU A 717 -39.13 9.33 4.78
CA LEU A 717 -39.10 8.17 3.88
C LEU A 717 -39.02 6.93 4.78
N ALA A 718 -40.05 6.08 4.72
CA ALA A 718 -40.08 4.84 5.48
C ALA A 718 -38.78 4.04 5.19
N PRO A 719 -38.08 3.54 6.21
CA PRO A 719 -36.87 2.76 6.04
C PRO A 719 -37.16 1.52 5.19
N ARG A 720 -36.37 1.30 4.14
CA ARG A 720 -36.50 0.11 3.31
C ARG A 720 -35.72 -1.04 3.96
N ILE A 721 -36.42 -2.08 4.39
CA ILE A 721 -35.83 -3.31 4.92
C ILE A 721 -35.67 -4.29 3.73
N ILE A 722 -34.44 -4.76 3.51
CA ILE A 722 -34.09 -5.72 2.48
C ILE A 722 -33.68 -7.01 3.18
N LEU A 723 -34.43 -8.09 2.93
CA LEU A 723 -34.14 -9.38 3.54
C LEU A 723 -33.25 -10.19 2.63
N GLY A 724 -32.04 -10.51 3.09
CA GLY A 724 -31.11 -11.42 2.40
C GLY A 724 -31.25 -12.84 2.93
N ASN A 725 -31.63 -13.78 2.07
CA ASN A 725 -31.78 -15.18 2.48
C ASN A 725 -30.48 -15.96 2.26
N LEU A 726 -29.80 -16.30 3.36
CA LEU A 726 -28.63 -17.15 3.41
C LEU A 726 -28.90 -18.35 4.31
N SER A 727 -29.06 -19.55 3.74
CA SER A 727 -29.22 -20.79 4.50
C SER A 727 -27.90 -21.26 5.10
N VAL A 728 -27.98 -21.88 6.27
CA VAL A 728 -26.88 -22.62 6.90
C VAL A 728 -27.22 -24.09 6.84
N ASN A 729 -26.36 -24.96 6.31
CA ASN A 729 -26.57 -26.37 6.30
C ASN A 729 -26.20 -27.01 7.67
N ASP A 730 -26.72 -28.21 7.94
CA ASP A 730 -26.52 -28.91 9.22
C ASP A 730 -25.05 -29.10 9.57
N LYS A 731 -24.21 -29.44 8.59
CA LYS A 731 -22.78 -29.63 8.77
C LYS A 731 -22.06 -28.34 9.16
N ALA A 732 -22.41 -27.23 8.54
CA ALA A 732 -21.85 -25.92 8.88
C ALA A 732 -22.30 -25.47 10.27
N TRP A 733 -23.57 -25.76 10.64
CA TRP A 733 -24.09 -25.49 11.95
C TRP A 733 -23.40 -26.35 13.02
N GLU A 734 -23.26 -27.66 12.81
CA GLU A 734 -22.61 -28.58 13.73
C GLU A 734 -21.16 -28.16 14.00
N VAL A 735 -20.39 -27.86 12.96
CA VAL A 735 -19.00 -27.35 13.09
C VAL A 735 -18.96 -26.02 13.84
N ALA A 736 -19.88 -25.11 13.59
CA ALA A 736 -19.96 -23.85 14.33
C ALA A 736 -20.26 -24.07 15.82
N ALA A 737 -21.10 -25.05 16.14
CA ALA A 737 -21.56 -25.35 17.51
C ALA A 737 -20.55 -26.20 18.31
N THR A 738 -19.81 -27.10 17.66
CA THR A 738 -18.90 -28.07 18.34
C THR A 738 -17.44 -27.66 18.33
N ARG A 739 -17.12 -26.53 17.84
CA ARG A 739 -15.76 -26.03 17.65
C ARG A 739 -14.95 -26.12 18.94
N THR A 740 -14.07 -27.10 19.02
CA THR A 740 -13.17 -27.30 20.14
C THR A 740 -11.83 -26.63 19.87
N GLY A 741 -11.37 -25.82 20.82
CA GLY A 741 -10.04 -25.23 20.77
C GLY A 741 -9.82 -24.19 19.67
N HIS A 742 -8.59 -24.05 19.26
CA HIS A 742 -8.09 -22.97 18.36
C HIS A 742 -8.32 -23.20 16.87
N ALA A 743 -9.21 -24.07 16.44
CA ALA A 743 -9.53 -24.18 15.01
C ALA A 743 -10.14 -22.85 14.53
N PRO A 744 -9.41 -22.06 13.78
CA PRO A 744 -9.80 -20.67 13.53
C PRO A 744 -10.99 -20.53 12.58
N PHE A 745 -11.46 -21.63 11.93
CA PHE A 745 -12.37 -21.52 10.80
C PHE A 745 -13.45 -22.59 10.76
N ASN A 746 -14.67 -22.16 10.47
CA ASN A 746 -15.75 -23.03 10.06
C ASN A 746 -15.60 -23.34 8.56
N ALA A 747 -14.76 -24.32 8.21
CA ALA A 747 -14.47 -24.68 6.83
C ALA A 747 -15.73 -24.91 5.97
N PRO A 748 -16.82 -25.57 6.43
CA PRO A 748 -18.05 -25.71 5.67
C PRO A 748 -18.76 -24.41 5.31
N MET A 749 -18.49 -23.30 6.01
CA MET A 749 -19.02 -21.98 5.67
C MET A 749 -18.09 -21.14 4.81
N LEU A 750 -16.79 -21.46 4.75
CA LEU A 750 -15.79 -20.68 4.03
C LEU A 750 -15.64 -21.17 2.58
N THR A 751 -16.76 -21.32 1.87
CA THR A 751 -16.80 -21.77 0.47
C THR A 751 -16.85 -20.57 -0.49
N LEU A 752 -16.30 -20.78 -1.68
CA LEU A 752 -16.33 -19.78 -2.76
C LEU A 752 -17.78 -19.48 -3.19
N ASP A 753 -18.62 -20.51 -3.32
CA ASP A 753 -20.03 -20.36 -3.65
C ASP A 753 -20.78 -19.48 -2.64
N ARG A 754 -20.55 -19.71 -1.33
CA ARG A 754 -21.17 -18.88 -0.30
C ARG A 754 -20.65 -17.44 -0.32
N LEU A 755 -19.34 -17.24 -0.54
CA LEU A 755 -18.75 -15.90 -0.68
C LEU A 755 -19.39 -15.15 -1.85
N GLN A 756 -19.60 -15.84 -2.98
CA GLN A 756 -20.26 -15.28 -4.15
C GLN A 756 -21.73 -14.94 -3.89
N ARG A 757 -22.47 -15.78 -3.16
CA ARG A 757 -23.85 -15.48 -2.78
C ARG A 757 -23.93 -14.23 -1.92
N VAL A 758 -23.03 -14.07 -0.95
CA VAL A 758 -22.94 -12.85 -0.14
C VAL A 758 -22.62 -11.64 -1.01
N ALA A 759 -21.67 -11.74 -1.91
CA ALA A 759 -21.32 -10.68 -2.86
C ALA A 759 -22.52 -10.27 -3.72
N ASN A 760 -23.24 -11.24 -4.30
CA ASN A 760 -24.45 -11.00 -5.09
C ASN A 760 -25.57 -10.33 -4.30
N ILE A 761 -25.75 -10.71 -3.02
CA ILE A 761 -26.74 -10.05 -2.14
C ILE A 761 -26.35 -8.59 -1.91
N LEU A 762 -25.07 -8.31 -1.62
CA LEU A 762 -24.57 -6.96 -1.41
C LEU A 762 -24.74 -6.09 -2.67
N ASP A 763 -24.40 -6.61 -3.85
CA ASP A 763 -24.55 -5.92 -5.12
C ASP A 763 -26.01 -5.62 -5.47
N ARG A 764 -26.92 -6.60 -5.28
CA ARG A 764 -28.36 -6.41 -5.47
C ARG A 764 -28.90 -5.37 -4.49
N THR A 765 -28.48 -5.45 -3.20
CA THR A 765 -28.87 -4.48 -2.18
C THR A 765 -28.41 -3.06 -2.56
N THR A 766 -27.18 -2.91 -3.07
CA THR A 766 -26.64 -1.63 -3.54
C THR A 766 -27.50 -1.02 -4.66
N ARG A 767 -27.96 -1.83 -5.60
CA ARG A 767 -28.83 -1.38 -6.70
C ARG A 767 -30.23 -0.98 -6.18
N VAL A 768 -30.80 -1.78 -5.28
CA VAL A 768 -32.14 -1.51 -4.71
C VAL A 768 -32.12 -0.33 -3.76
N ALA A 769 -31.03 -0.11 -3.03
CA ALA A 769 -30.85 1.02 -2.13
C ALA A 769 -30.54 2.34 -2.86
N HIS A 770 -30.25 2.30 -4.16
CA HIS A 770 -29.92 3.50 -4.93
C HIS A 770 -31.12 4.49 -4.93
N GLY A 771 -30.88 5.72 -4.47
CA GLY A 771 -31.91 6.76 -4.35
C GLY A 771 -32.74 6.72 -3.04
N HIS A 772 -32.48 5.80 -2.12
CA HIS A 772 -33.15 5.72 -0.82
C HIS A 772 -32.19 6.12 0.31
N VAL A 773 -32.59 7.08 1.13
CA VAL A 773 -31.77 7.62 2.24
C VAL A 773 -31.65 6.64 3.41
N SER A 774 -32.57 5.68 3.53
CA SER A 774 -32.64 4.76 4.67
C SER A 774 -32.96 3.34 4.20
N ALA A 775 -31.93 2.58 3.82
CA ALA A 775 -32.06 1.15 3.52
C ALA A 775 -31.26 0.33 4.52
N VAL A 776 -31.79 -0.83 4.93
CA VAL A 776 -31.09 -1.79 5.82
C VAL A 776 -31.20 -3.19 5.24
N LEU A 777 -30.05 -3.82 5.00
CA LEU A 777 -29.95 -5.23 4.67
C LEU A 777 -29.97 -6.05 5.95
N VAL A 778 -30.87 -7.00 6.06
CA VAL A 778 -30.96 -7.94 7.18
C VAL A 778 -30.62 -9.34 6.69
N LEU A 779 -29.59 -9.94 7.28
CA LEU A 779 -29.20 -11.33 7.06
C LEU A 779 -29.58 -12.18 8.28
N PRO A 780 -29.97 -13.46 8.10
CA PRO A 780 -30.38 -14.36 9.18
C PRO A 780 -29.27 -14.59 10.23
N GLU A 781 -29.65 -15.25 11.33
CA GLU A 781 -28.69 -15.78 12.31
C GLU A 781 -27.69 -16.72 11.63
N LEU A 782 -26.45 -16.75 12.12
CA LEU A 782 -25.36 -17.61 11.62
C LEU A 782 -25.04 -17.41 10.12
N SER A 783 -25.44 -16.29 9.53
CA SER A 783 -25.27 -16.04 8.10
C SER A 783 -23.86 -15.83 7.67
N LEU A 784 -23.08 -15.08 8.46
CA LEU A 784 -21.72 -14.72 8.12
C LEU A 784 -20.70 -15.46 9.00
N PRO A 785 -19.68 -16.10 8.37
CA PRO A 785 -18.48 -16.48 9.09
C PRO A 785 -17.83 -15.24 9.74
N ARG A 786 -17.34 -15.38 10.96
CA ARG A 786 -16.68 -14.27 11.70
C ARG A 786 -15.54 -13.66 10.88
N ARG A 787 -14.84 -14.51 10.11
CA ARG A 787 -13.76 -14.09 9.23
C ARG A 787 -14.18 -13.09 8.16
N TRP A 788 -15.42 -13.20 7.64
CA TRP A 788 -15.92 -12.31 6.59
C TRP A 788 -16.51 -11.00 7.11
N PHE A 789 -16.90 -10.97 8.39
CA PHE A 789 -17.63 -9.84 8.97
C PHE A 789 -16.91 -8.51 8.75
N ARG A 790 -15.58 -8.47 8.98
CA ARG A 790 -14.77 -7.28 8.74
C ARG A 790 -14.81 -6.82 7.28
N SER A 791 -14.64 -7.74 6.34
CA SER A 791 -14.64 -7.42 4.90
C SER A 791 -16.00 -6.96 4.41
N VAL A 792 -17.08 -7.61 4.86
CA VAL A 792 -18.47 -7.24 4.56
C VAL A 792 -18.80 -5.86 5.14
N SER A 793 -18.48 -5.64 6.40
CA SER A 793 -18.73 -4.37 7.07
C SER A 793 -17.97 -3.21 6.42
N ASN A 794 -16.69 -3.40 6.11
CA ASN A 794 -15.90 -2.40 5.39
C ASN A 794 -16.48 -2.09 4.01
N HIS A 795 -17.04 -3.09 3.33
CA HIS A 795 -17.70 -2.88 2.03
C HIS A 795 -18.96 -2.03 2.19
N VAL A 796 -19.82 -2.35 3.15
CA VAL A 796 -21.04 -1.60 3.46
C VAL A 796 -20.74 -0.15 3.84
N VAL A 797 -19.74 0.05 4.70
CA VAL A 797 -19.28 1.39 5.12
C VAL A 797 -18.76 2.22 3.95
N ARG A 798 -18.01 1.61 3.04
CA ARG A 798 -17.48 2.34 1.87
C ARG A 798 -18.52 2.72 0.85
N LEU A 799 -19.63 1.98 0.77
CA LEU A 799 -20.72 2.28 -0.14
C LEU A 799 -21.63 3.38 0.40
N GLU A 800 -21.71 3.55 1.73
CA GLU A 800 -22.53 4.57 2.44
C GLU A 800 -24.01 4.61 2.00
N ARG A 801 -24.53 3.48 1.47
CA ARG A 801 -25.87 3.43 0.84
C ARG A 801 -26.92 2.69 1.64
N PHE A 802 -26.50 1.78 2.52
CA PHE A 802 -27.40 0.99 3.36
C PHE A 802 -26.70 0.52 4.62
N GLY A 803 -27.51 0.28 5.68
CA GLY A 803 -27.05 -0.39 6.89
C GLY A 803 -27.08 -1.91 6.73
N LEU A 804 -26.36 -2.64 7.57
CA LEU A 804 -26.34 -4.11 7.62
C LEU A 804 -26.71 -4.59 9.03
N VAL A 805 -27.64 -5.52 9.11
CA VAL A 805 -27.91 -6.32 10.32
C VAL A 805 -27.62 -7.78 9.98
N THR A 806 -26.74 -8.43 10.72
CA THR A 806 -26.32 -9.81 10.41
C THR A 806 -26.01 -10.61 11.65
N GLY A 807 -26.41 -11.88 11.67
CA GLY A 807 -25.95 -12.85 12.65
C GLY A 807 -24.61 -13.44 12.24
N LEU A 808 -23.71 -13.61 13.23
CA LEU A 808 -22.42 -14.26 13.06
C LEU A 808 -22.45 -15.71 13.56
N GLU A 809 -21.38 -16.45 13.25
CA GLU A 809 -21.12 -17.77 13.84
C GLU A 809 -21.07 -17.72 15.38
N TYR A 810 -21.33 -18.85 16.01
CA TYR A 810 -21.20 -18.96 17.46
C TYR A 810 -19.83 -18.53 17.98
N ILE A 811 -19.85 -17.90 19.15
CA ILE A 811 -18.68 -17.58 19.94
C ILE A 811 -18.59 -18.58 21.06
N HIS A 812 -17.45 -19.27 21.17
CA HIS A 812 -17.19 -20.21 22.25
C HIS A 812 -16.51 -19.52 23.43
N ASP A 813 -16.89 -19.93 24.63
CA ASP A 813 -16.13 -19.54 25.81
C ASP A 813 -14.74 -20.20 25.83
N PRO A 814 -13.78 -19.71 26.62
CA PRO A 814 -12.43 -20.29 26.68
C PRO A 814 -12.39 -21.76 27.10
N LYS A 815 -13.40 -22.25 27.80
CA LYS A 815 -13.52 -23.64 28.28
C LYS A 815 -14.32 -24.51 27.30
N ASN A 816 -14.85 -23.91 26.22
CA ASN A 816 -15.67 -24.60 25.21
C ASN A 816 -16.93 -25.29 25.75
N THR A 817 -17.47 -24.81 26.88
CA THR A 817 -18.69 -25.34 27.48
C THR A 817 -19.92 -24.54 27.09
N TYR A 818 -19.74 -23.27 26.72
CA TYR A 818 -20.81 -22.37 26.33
C TYR A 818 -20.59 -21.80 24.94
N VAL A 819 -21.68 -21.56 24.24
CA VAL A 819 -21.71 -20.80 23.00
C VAL A 819 -22.63 -19.59 23.15
N SER A 820 -22.26 -18.50 22.54
CA SER A 820 -23.12 -17.34 22.40
C SER A 820 -23.31 -16.99 20.93
N ASN A 821 -24.50 -16.51 20.58
CA ASN A 821 -24.80 -16.02 19.25
C ASN A 821 -24.86 -14.49 19.30
N GLN A 822 -24.18 -13.85 18.35
CA GLN A 822 -24.17 -12.38 18.23
C GLN A 822 -24.78 -11.93 16.92
N VAL A 823 -25.61 -10.92 17.00
CA VAL A 823 -26.14 -10.17 15.87
C VAL A 823 -25.46 -8.80 15.89
N PHE A 824 -25.01 -8.36 14.75
CA PHE A 824 -24.39 -7.05 14.58
C PHE A 824 -25.22 -6.17 13.65
N ALA A 825 -25.44 -4.94 14.05
CA ALA A 825 -25.85 -3.86 13.15
C ALA A 825 -24.63 -3.01 12.80
N VAL A 826 -24.45 -2.75 11.51
CA VAL A 826 -23.43 -1.84 10.97
C VAL A 826 -24.18 -0.72 10.25
N LEU A 827 -24.18 0.45 10.81
CA LEU A 827 -24.83 1.63 10.25
C LEU A 827 -23.75 2.58 9.73
N PRO A 828 -23.62 2.75 8.39
CA PRO A 828 -22.70 3.70 7.82
C PRO A 828 -23.01 5.11 8.30
N GLY A 829 -21.98 5.82 8.70
CA GLY A 829 -22.03 7.23 9.03
C GLY A 829 -21.21 8.06 8.03
N PRO A 830 -21.26 9.38 8.12
CA PRO A 830 -20.44 10.24 7.28
C PRO A 830 -18.95 9.91 7.43
N PHE A 831 -18.14 10.20 6.39
CA PHE A 831 -16.69 10.07 6.40
C PHE A 831 -16.16 8.62 6.47
N ALA A 832 -16.87 7.67 5.85
CA ALA A 832 -16.57 6.25 5.92
C ALA A 832 -16.47 5.73 7.36
N SER A 833 -17.22 6.32 8.28
CA SER A 833 -17.42 5.84 9.64
C SER A 833 -18.61 4.87 9.70
N ALA A 834 -18.68 4.10 10.77
CA ALA A 834 -19.85 3.28 11.04
C ALA A 834 -20.10 3.17 12.53
N ALA A 835 -21.36 3.27 12.91
CA ALA A 835 -21.81 2.77 14.19
C ALA A 835 -22.01 1.26 14.10
N THR A 836 -21.39 0.51 15.01
CA THR A 836 -21.49 -0.95 15.07
C THR A 836 -22.12 -1.33 16.39
N TRP A 837 -23.24 -2.02 16.34
CA TRP A 837 -24.00 -2.41 17.52
C TRP A 837 -24.04 -3.92 17.63
N PRO A 838 -23.40 -4.56 18.62
CA PRO A 838 -23.53 -5.98 18.89
C PRO A 838 -24.71 -6.24 19.83
N TRP A 839 -25.50 -7.27 19.54
CA TRP A 839 -26.45 -7.87 20.47
C TRP A 839 -26.09 -9.32 20.67
N THR A 840 -26.01 -9.73 21.92
CA THR A 840 -25.78 -11.12 22.28
C THR A 840 -27.12 -11.79 22.61
N LYS A 841 -27.43 -12.85 21.87
CA LYS A 841 -28.57 -13.70 22.14
C LYS A 841 -28.37 -14.41 23.50
N ARG A 842 -29.23 -14.13 24.45
CA ARG A 842 -29.08 -14.65 25.84
C ARG A 842 -29.71 -16.02 26.04
N LEU A 843 -30.71 -16.39 25.25
CA LEU A 843 -31.41 -17.66 25.36
C LEU A 843 -31.48 -18.29 23.97
N PRO A 844 -31.23 -19.64 23.89
CA PRO A 844 -31.42 -20.37 22.64
C PRO A 844 -32.94 -20.49 22.36
N ALA A 845 -33.27 -20.65 21.08
CA ALA A 845 -34.60 -21.17 20.73
C ALA A 845 -34.75 -22.59 21.28
N ARG A 846 -36.00 -23.01 21.59
CA ARG A 846 -36.23 -24.31 22.22
C ARG A 846 -35.58 -25.49 21.46
N GLU A 847 -35.70 -25.47 20.15
CA GLU A 847 -35.11 -26.53 19.31
C GLU A 847 -33.59 -26.41 19.21
N GLU A 848 -33.06 -25.20 19.08
CA GLU A 848 -31.63 -24.90 19.12
C GLU A 848 -30.97 -25.45 20.41
N GLY A 849 -31.59 -25.17 21.56
CA GLY A 849 -31.11 -25.69 22.85
C GLY A 849 -31.13 -27.22 22.92
N ARG A 850 -32.14 -27.84 22.33
CA ARG A 850 -32.19 -29.33 22.23
C ARG A 850 -31.11 -29.94 21.31
N GLN A 851 -30.86 -29.27 20.21
CA GLN A 851 -29.82 -29.69 19.26
C GLN A 851 -28.42 -29.50 19.84
N LEU A 852 -28.15 -28.37 20.50
CA LEU A 852 -26.89 -28.13 21.21
C LEU A 852 -26.59 -29.18 22.29
N ALA A 853 -27.63 -29.56 23.06
CA ALA A 853 -27.49 -30.57 24.10
C ALA A 853 -27.19 -31.99 23.57
N LYS A 854 -27.53 -32.28 22.30
CA LYS A 854 -27.23 -33.56 21.65
C LYS A 854 -25.81 -33.68 21.09
N LEU A 855 -25.08 -32.56 20.98
CA LEU A 855 -23.72 -32.55 20.48
C LEU A 855 -22.75 -33.24 21.45
N LYS A 856 -21.61 -33.69 20.92
CA LYS A 856 -20.55 -34.34 21.71
C LYS A 856 -19.22 -33.59 21.51
N PRO A 857 -18.69 -32.86 22.51
CA PRO A 857 -19.31 -32.57 23.83
C PRO A 857 -20.58 -31.73 23.74
N SER A 858 -21.50 -31.91 24.70
CA SER A 858 -22.72 -31.07 24.76
C SER A 858 -22.33 -29.63 25.08
N VAL A 859 -23.00 -28.69 24.43
CA VAL A 859 -22.75 -27.24 24.55
C VAL A 859 -24.05 -26.56 24.92
N SER A 860 -23.99 -25.49 25.69
CA SER A 860 -25.16 -24.72 26.08
C SER A 860 -24.92 -23.21 25.96
N PHE A 861 -26.00 -22.43 26.06
CA PHE A 861 -25.84 -21.00 26.26
C PHE A 861 -25.44 -20.72 27.72
N PRO A 862 -24.66 -19.65 27.98
CA PRO A 862 -24.33 -19.29 29.36
C PRO A 862 -25.60 -19.06 30.19
N PRO A 863 -25.62 -19.40 31.48
CA PRO A 863 -26.74 -19.14 32.34
C PRO A 863 -27.02 -17.62 32.37
N PRO A 864 -28.31 -17.19 32.51
CA PRO A 864 -28.63 -15.79 32.64
C PRO A 864 -27.84 -15.23 33.85
N PRO A 865 -27.37 -13.99 33.80
CA PRO A 865 -26.73 -13.39 34.94
C PRO A 865 -27.70 -13.43 36.14
N SER A 866 -27.20 -13.87 37.28
CA SER A 866 -27.94 -13.82 38.54
C SER A 866 -28.38 -12.36 38.78
N SER A 867 -29.67 -12.11 38.81
CA SER A 867 -30.31 -10.83 39.04
C SER A 867 -29.83 -10.18 40.33
#